data_8154c123e427d0fe8123defd935ec4d9
#
_entry.id   8154c123e427d0fe8123defd935ec4d9
#
_cell.length_a   1.000
_cell.length_b   1.000
_cell.length_c   1.000
_cell.angle_alpha   90.00
_cell.angle_beta   90.00
_cell.angle_gamma   90.00
#
_symmetry.space_group_name_H-M   'P 1'
#
loop_
_entity.id
_entity.type
_entity.pdbx_description
1 polymer ?
#
loop_
_entity_poly.entity_id
_entity_poly.type
_entity_poly.pdbx_seq_one_letter_code
_entity_poly.pdbx_strand_id
1 'polypeptide(L)'
;MSKQKIIIRDISWLSFNSRVLQEAADDTVPLRERMRFLGIFSNNLDEFFRVRVATLNRMIAIGQKKNMHLEMNPSLILEEIQEKVLEQQKEFERIWNEILRELKKQKIFLVNENKLNRIQQRFVQDYFNEEIRSNVVPLMMESIREFPTLSDKSIYLACTLSKKDKSIAKKFALVSVPARRLPRFIILPSKQNEKHIILLEDVIRFCLPHIFSFFGYDSFSSAIIKVTRDAEIDIDNDVSTSLIQKIEKGLKNRKKGKTVRFVYDKEIDASLLAYLVKRLGLSHKDNLIPGGRIHNFKDFIDFPESVFVKKNPRKKPFLHPALKNVSRTTDIILQKDILLNFPYHSFDTVIDLLREAAIDPEVVSIKITCYRLASRSKIINALTNAVRNGKQVTAVLELRARFDEEANLEWKEELEEAGVKVIIGVPEMKVHAKFCLIKKIVQNKIILYGFVSTGNINEQTAKIYGDHCLLTANKNIMADVSRIFHYLELPKMRPHFLKACKTIMVSPAAMRKQLMQLIQKEITAAKAKKTASITLKLNSLSDELLIEKLYEAAKAGVVINMIVRGIFCMLTENLKFKEVYAISIVDEYLEHARVMIFHNGGKEKVFISSADWMVRNIDHRIEAACPVFEKNIQQELKDILQIQLNDNIKARILDNELSNQYVNPRNTKKIRSQLETYNYLHKKSI
;
A
#
# COMPACT_ATOMS: atom_id res chain seq x y z
N MET A 1 -24.63 -17.31 23.15
CA MET A 1 -23.57 -16.53 22.42
C MET A 1 -22.90 -17.47 21.44
N SER A 2 -23.07 -17.31 20.13
CA SER A 2 -22.31 -18.07 19.13
C SER A 2 -20.83 -17.75 19.31
N LYS A 3 -19.98 -18.78 19.51
CA LYS A 3 -18.52 -18.57 19.56
C LYS A 3 -18.09 -17.85 18.28
N GLN A 4 -17.43 -16.71 18.44
CA GLN A 4 -16.85 -15.95 17.34
C GLN A 4 -15.96 -16.90 16.52
N LYS A 5 -16.26 -17.07 15.23
CA LYS A 5 -15.55 -18.02 14.36
C LYS A 5 -14.28 -17.46 13.75
N ILE A 6 -14.15 -16.14 13.71
CA ILE A 6 -13.04 -15.40 13.09
C ILE A 6 -12.74 -14.12 13.87
N ILE A 7 -11.53 -13.61 13.73
CA ILE A 7 -11.14 -12.28 14.24
C ILE A 7 -11.77 -11.20 13.36
N ILE A 8 -12.28 -10.13 13.98
CA ILE A 8 -12.85 -8.98 13.26
C ILE A 8 -11.77 -8.36 12.36
N ARG A 9 -12.08 -8.27 11.08
CA ARG A 9 -11.16 -7.83 10.04
C ARG A 9 -10.52 -6.46 10.32
N ASP A 10 -11.28 -5.51 10.83
CA ASP A 10 -10.82 -4.15 11.07
C ASP A 10 -9.88 -4.08 12.26
N ILE A 11 -10.13 -4.91 13.28
CA ILE A 11 -9.24 -5.07 14.44
C ILE A 11 -7.93 -5.76 14.06
N SER A 12 -8.02 -6.82 13.25
CA SER A 12 -6.83 -7.47 12.68
C SER A 12 -5.98 -6.50 11.85
N TRP A 13 -6.63 -5.58 11.12
CA TRP A 13 -5.91 -4.55 10.38
C TRP A 13 -5.18 -3.56 11.29
N LEU A 14 -5.79 -3.15 12.40
CA LEU A 14 -5.13 -2.29 13.39
C LEU A 14 -3.93 -3.00 14.03
N SER A 15 -4.07 -4.30 14.32
CA SER A 15 -2.95 -5.12 14.81
C SER A 15 -1.79 -5.15 13.78
N PHE A 16 -2.08 -5.28 12.49
CA PHE A 16 -1.05 -5.12 11.46
C PHE A 16 -0.39 -3.75 11.51
N ASN A 17 -1.14 -2.66 11.69
CA ASN A 17 -0.55 -1.32 11.77
C ASN A 17 0.30 -1.14 13.05
N SER A 18 -0.03 -1.85 14.15
CA SER A 18 0.85 -1.93 15.34
C SER A 18 2.20 -2.57 15.03
N ARG A 19 2.24 -3.62 14.16
CA ARG A 19 3.52 -4.22 13.73
C ARG A 19 4.42 -3.23 12.98
N VAL A 20 3.80 -2.33 12.19
CA VAL A 20 4.55 -1.22 11.54
C VAL A 20 5.10 -0.25 12.59
N LEU A 21 4.34 0.02 13.64
CA LEU A 21 4.77 0.88 14.74
C LEU A 21 5.90 0.25 15.55
N GLN A 22 5.89 -1.07 15.73
CA GLN A 22 6.98 -1.81 16.38
C GLN A 22 8.32 -1.64 15.63
N GLU A 23 8.33 -1.59 14.29
CA GLU A 23 9.56 -1.30 13.54
C GLU A 23 10.10 0.11 13.79
N ALA A 24 9.21 1.07 14.04
CA ALA A 24 9.63 2.41 14.46
C ALA A 24 10.20 2.43 15.90
N ALA A 25 9.76 1.51 16.76
CA ALA A 25 10.26 1.36 18.13
C ALA A 25 11.60 0.63 18.21
N ASP A 26 11.89 -0.27 17.27
CA ASP A 26 13.07 -1.13 17.27
C ASP A 26 14.36 -0.31 17.06
N ASP A 27 15.24 -0.27 18.06
CA ASP A 27 16.49 0.48 18.04
C ASP A 27 17.56 -0.12 17.11
N THR A 28 17.39 -1.38 16.70
CA THR A 28 18.25 -2.02 15.68
C THR A 28 17.96 -1.51 14.27
N VAL A 29 16.81 -0.85 14.06
CA VAL A 29 16.42 -0.21 12.79
C VAL A 29 17.11 1.16 12.68
N PRO A 30 17.73 1.50 11.54
CA PRO A 30 18.34 2.81 11.35
C PRO A 30 17.38 3.95 11.62
N LEU A 31 17.83 5.00 12.30
CA LEU A 31 16.99 6.09 12.80
C LEU A 31 16.10 6.73 11.71
N ARG A 32 16.65 6.93 10.50
CA ARG A 32 15.88 7.42 9.35
C ARG A 32 14.74 6.47 8.97
N GLU A 33 15.00 5.16 8.98
CA GLU A 33 13.95 4.18 8.65
C GLU A 33 12.89 4.08 9.77
N ARG A 34 13.27 4.26 11.05
CA ARG A 34 12.31 4.39 12.17
C ARG A 34 11.34 5.56 11.93
N MET A 35 11.84 6.72 11.50
CA MET A 35 11.00 7.87 11.13
C MET A 35 10.10 7.54 9.95
N ARG A 36 10.62 6.82 8.95
CA ARG A 36 9.84 6.37 7.80
C ARG A 36 8.71 5.42 8.21
N PHE A 37 8.96 4.50 9.15
CA PHE A 37 7.90 3.62 9.69
C PHE A 37 6.83 4.41 10.43
N LEU A 38 7.15 5.47 11.17
CA LEU A 38 6.15 6.39 11.73
C LEU A 38 5.31 7.06 10.64
N GLY A 39 5.95 7.47 9.55
CA GLY A 39 5.27 8.02 8.39
C GLY A 39 4.32 7.02 7.73
N ILE A 40 4.76 5.77 7.56
CA ILE A 40 3.95 4.68 7.01
C ILE A 40 2.76 4.38 7.93
N PHE A 41 2.98 4.26 9.25
CA PHE A 41 1.93 4.06 10.24
C PHE A 41 0.84 5.13 10.14
N SER A 42 1.26 6.40 10.11
CA SER A 42 0.35 7.55 10.01
C SER A 42 -0.46 7.54 8.71
N ASN A 43 0.20 7.27 7.57
CA ASN A 43 -0.48 7.20 6.27
C ASN A 43 -1.48 6.03 6.20
N ASN A 44 -1.11 4.87 6.74
CA ASN A 44 -1.98 3.71 6.83
C ASN A 44 -3.23 4.01 7.65
N LEU A 45 -3.06 4.67 8.80
CA LEU A 45 -4.18 5.03 9.67
C LEU A 45 -5.12 6.04 9.00
N ASP A 46 -4.58 7.04 8.29
CA ASP A 46 -5.40 7.97 7.50
C ASP A 46 -6.23 7.22 6.44
N GLU A 47 -5.64 6.25 5.75
CA GLU A 47 -6.34 5.44 4.74
C GLU A 47 -7.42 4.57 5.38
N PHE A 48 -7.15 4.00 6.55
CA PHE A 48 -8.11 3.22 7.32
C PHE A 48 -9.36 4.03 7.68
N PHE A 49 -9.19 5.25 8.20
CA PHE A 49 -10.31 6.13 8.51
C PHE A 49 -11.10 6.52 7.27
N ARG A 50 -10.42 6.87 6.19
CA ARG A 50 -11.05 7.29 4.92
C ARG A 50 -11.91 6.21 4.28
N VAL A 51 -11.59 4.95 4.53
CA VAL A 51 -12.23 3.82 3.86
C VAL A 51 -13.07 3.02 4.82
N ARG A 52 -12.48 2.51 5.91
CA ARG A 52 -13.16 1.54 6.79
C ARG A 52 -14.06 2.21 7.79
N VAL A 53 -13.56 3.21 8.52
CA VAL A 53 -14.38 3.98 9.46
C VAL A 53 -15.52 4.70 8.72
N ALA A 54 -15.23 5.28 7.55
CA ALA A 54 -16.26 5.87 6.69
C ALA A 54 -17.35 4.85 6.31
N THR A 55 -16.97 3.63 5.94
CA THR A 55 -17.93 2.54 5.62
C THR A 55 -18.78 2.16 6.84
N LEU A 56 -18.16 1.99 8.01
CA LEU A 56 -18.89 1.67 9.25
C LEU A 56 -19.89 2.78 9.62
N ASN A 57 -19.49 4.05 9.50
CA ASN A 57 -20.39 5.20 9.73
C ASN A 57 -21.59 5.18 8.79
N ARG A 58 -21.40 4.83 7.49
CA ARG A 58 -22.52 4.69 6.54
C ARG A 58 -23.44 3.52 6.91
N MET A 59 -22.86 2.38 7.32
CA MET A 59 -23.67 1.22 7.76
C MET A 59 -24.56 1.56 8.95
N ILE A 60 -24.04 2.30 9.94
CA ILE A 60 -24.81 2.80 11.08
C ILE A 60 -25.94 3.71 10.60
N ALA A 61 -25.63 4.68 9.74
CA ALA A 61 -26.62 5.62 9.23
C ALA A 61 -27.75 4.94 8.42
N ILE A 62 -27.43 3.89 7.65
CA ILE A 62 -28.41 3.09 6.90
C ILE A 62 -29.22 2.20 7.84
N GLY A 63 -28.55 1.53 8.80
CA GLY A 63 -29.20 0.66 9.79
C GLY A 63 -30.21 1.42 10.65
N GLN A 64 -29.88 2.63 11.08
CA GLN A 64 -30.80 3.51 11.82
C GLN A 64 -32.04 3.91 11.00
N LYS A 65 -31.87 4.15 9.68
CA LYS A 65 -32.99 4.52 8.81
C LYS A 65 -33.92 3.34 8.44
N LYS A 66 -33.40 2.11 8.41
CA LYS A 66 -34.12 0.92 7.92
C LYS A 66 -34.50 -0.08 9.02
N ASN A 67 -34.20 0.18 10.30
CA ASN A 67 -34.37 -0.76 11.41
C ASN A 67 -33.82 -2.19 11.11
N MET A 68 -32.71 -2.27 10.36
CA MET A 68 -32.11 -3.54 10.01
C MET A 68 -31.22 -4.06 11.14
N HIS A 69 -31.49 -5.28 11.61
CA HIS A 69 -30.56 -6.03 12.45
C HIS A 69 -29.40 -6.53 11.57
N LEU A 70 -28.21 -5.95 11.77
CA LEU A 70 -26.96 -6.41 11.15
C LEU A 70 -26.38 -7.54 12.02
N GLU A 71 -25.86 -8.60 11.39
CA GLU A 71 -25.22 -9.75 12.09
C GLU A 71 -24.07 -9.32 13.02
N MET A 72 -23.35 -8.25 12.68
CA MET A 72 -22.39 -7.58 13.55
C MET A 72 -22.82 -6.11 13.77
N ASN A 73 -22.75 -5.64 15.00
CA ASN A 73 -23.08 -4.26 15.34
C ASN A 73 -21.92 -3.32 14.98
N PRO A 74 -22.06 -2.46 13.92
CA PRO A 74 -20.97 -1.58 13.50
C PRO A 74 -20.58 -0.54 14.56
N SER A 75 -21.47 -0.18 15.50
CA SER A 75 -21.17 0.77 16.57
C SER A 75 -20.16 0.18 17.55
N LEU A 76 -20.33 -1.08 17.95
CA LEU A 76 -19.39 -1.77 18.85
C LEU A 76 -18.01 -1.92 18.20
N ILE A 77 -17.98 -2.18 16.89
CA ILE A 77 -16.71 -2.24 16.14
C ILE A 77 -16.03 -0.88 16.15
N LEU A 78 -16.78 0.22 16.01
CA LEU A 78 -16.21 1.58 16.05
C LEU A 78 -15.66 1.93 17.43
N GLU A 79 -16.32 1.53 18.50
CA GLU A 79 -15.84 1.71 19.88
C GLU A 79 -14.51 0.99 20.08
N GLU A 80 -14.41 -0.28 19.70
CA GLU A 80 -13.18 -1.06 19.80
C GLU A 80 -12.04 -0.47 18.93
N ILE A 81 -12.38 0.00 17.71
CA ILE A 81 -11.43 0.72 16.85
C ILE A 81 -10.89 1.95 17.54
N GLN A 82 -11.76 2.73 18.19
CA GLN A 82 -11.39 3.98 18.85
C GLN A 82 -10.46 3.74 20.05
N GLU A 83 -10.73 2.74 20.86
CA GLU A 83 -9.86 2.33 21.97
C GLU A 83 -8.46 1.96 21.46
N LYS A 84 -8.38 1.06 20.49
CA LYS A 84 -7.09 0.62 19.90
C LYS A 84 -6.31 1.76 19.23
N VAL A 85 -7.00 2.68 18.56
CA VAL A 85 -6.36 3.85 17.94
C VAL A 85 -5.78 4.79 19.00
N LEU A 86 -6.47 4.99 20.14
CA LEU A 86 -5.95 5.82 21.24
C LEU A 86 -4.71 5.17 21.90
N GLU A 87 -4.71 3.87 22.08
CA GLU A 87 -3.53 3.13 22.57
C GLU A 87 -2.33 3.29 21.60
N GLN A 88 -2.56 3.07 20.32
CA GLN A 88 -1.54 3.24 19.29
C GLN A 88 -1.02 4.68 19.20
N GLN A 89 -1.87 5.67 19.47
CA GLN A 89 -1.48 7.08 19.48
C GLN A 89 -0.52 7.38 20.64
N LYS A 90 -0.78 6.86 21.84
CA LYS A 90 0.10 7.00 22.99
C LYS A 90 1.48 6.40 22.70
N GLU A 91 1.50 5.20 22.14
CA GLU A 91 2.74 4.51 21.77
C GLU A 91 3.49 5.26 20.66
N PHE A 92 2.78 5.79 19.67
CA PHE A 92 3.36 6.64 18.63
C PHE A 92 4.07 7.88 19.22
N GLU A 93 3.43 8.57 20.17
CA GLU A 93 4.01 9.75 20.83
C GLU A 93 5.25 9.39 21.64
N ARG A 94 5.24 8.24 22.32
CA ARG A 94 6.39 7.72 23.06
C ARG A 94 7.58 7.50 22.12
N ILE A 95 7.35 6.77 21.02
CA ILE A 95 8.38 6.44 20.00
C ILE A 95 8.91 7.73 19.35
N TRP A 96 8.03 8.67 19.01
CA TRP A 96 8.44 9.93 18.43
C TRP A 96 9.38 10.72 19.36
N ASN A 97 9.07 10.78 20.64
CA ASN A 97 9.92 11.45 21.64
C ASN A 97 11.28 10.74 21.81
N GLU A 98 11.34 9.42 21.66
CA GLU A 98 12.61 8.67 21.64
C GLU A 98 13.43 9.01 20.39
N ILE A 99 12.81 9.00 19.23
CA ILE A 99 13.45 9.37 17.95
C ILE A 99 14.02 10.79 18.04
N LEU A 100 13.31 11.75 18.60
CA LEU A 100 13.81 13.11 18.80
C LEU A 100 15.04 13.16 19.71
N ARG A 101 15.11 12.31 20.74
CA ARG A 101 16.29 12.19 21.60
C ARG A 101 17.48 11.60 20.85
N GLU A 102 17.25 10.57 20.04
CA GLU A 102 18.29 9.94 19.21
C GLU A 102 18.82 10.89 18.11
N LEU A 103 17.95 11.67 17.48
CA LEU A 103 18.36 12.71 16.52
C LEU A 103 19.32 13.72 17.18
N LYS A 104 19.00 14.17 18.41
CA LYS A 104 19.86 15.10 19.17
C LYS A 104 21.24 14.50 19.47
N LYS A 105 21.33 13.20 19.78
CA LYS A 105 22.61 12.49 19.95
C LYS A 105 23.45 12.51 18.66
N GLN A 106 22.80 12.47 17.50
CA GLN A 106 23.44 12.61 16.19
C GLN A 106 23.64 14.06 15.75
N LYS A 107 23.44 15.05 16.66
CA LYS A 107 23.52 16.49 16.38
C LYS A 107 22.57 16.96 15.28
N ILE A 108 21.42 16.29 15.15
CA ILE A 108 20.31 16.67 14.28
C ILE A 108 19.19 17.23 15.15
N PHE A 109 18.81 18.48 14.93
CA PHE A 109 17.84 19.21 15.74
C PHE A 109 16.62 19.60 14.91
N LEU A 110 15.46 19.09 15.27
CA LEU A 110 14.19 19.60 14.77
C LEU A 110 13.81 20.80 15.66
N VAL A 111 13.89 21.99 15.11
CA VAL A 111 13.61 23.24 15.82
C VAL A 111 12.29 23.83 15.38
N ASN A 112 11.64 24.59 16.26
CA ASN A 112 10.43 25.33 15.95
C ASN A 112 10.70 26.85 15.95
N GLU A 113 9.70 27.63 15.59
CA GLU A 113 9.77 29.10 15.48
C GLU A 113 10.28 29.81 16.74
N ASN A 114 10.07 29.21 17.92
CA ASN A 114 10.47 29.81 19.22
C ASN A 114 11.95 29.55 19.57
N LYS A 115 12.64 28.66 18.81
CA LYS A 115 14.03 28.25 19.11
C LYS A 115 15.04 28.72 18.06
N LEU A 116 14.65 29.62 17.19
CA LEU A 116 15.52 30.16 16.15
C LEU A 116 16.49 31.21 16.72
N ASN A 117 17.79 31.06 16.40
CA ASN A 117 18.76 32.12 16.65
C ASN A 117 18.63 33.24 15.60
N ARG A 118 19.33 34.39 15.80
CA ARG A 118 19.21 35.58 14.93
C ARG A 118 19.54 35.28 13.45
N ILE A 119 20.52 34.43 13.18
CA ILE A 119 20.90 34.05 11.80
C ILE A 119 19.79 33.25 11.16
N GLN A 120 19.26 32.29 11.91
CA GLN A 120 18.15 31.44 11.45
C GLN A 120 16.85 32.21 11.28
N GLN A 121 16.57 33.18 12.16
CA GLN A 121 15.40 34.06 12.01
C GLN A 121 15.47 34.85 10.70
N ARG A 122 16.62 35.42 10.38
CA ARG A 122 16.81 36.14 9.13
C ARG A 122 16.65 35.21 7.92
N PHE A 123 17.29 34.06 7.94
CA PHE A 123 17.17 33.07 6.88
C PHE A 123 15.70 32.64 6.66
N VAL A 124 14.96 32.35 7.74
CA VAL A 124 13.54 31.96 7.68
C VAL A 124 12.68 33.08 7.10
N GLN A 125 12.99 34.34 7.44
CA GLN A 125 12.26 35.51 6.93
C GLN A 125 12.52 35.72 5.43
N ASP A 126 13.78 35.61 5.00
CA ASP A 126 14.17 35.71 3.59
C ASP A 126 13.53 34.56 2.78
N TYR A 127 13.65 33.33 3.25
CA TYR A 127 13.06 32.17 2.62
C TYR A 127 11.51 32.27 2.52
N PHE A 128 10.87 32.79 3.57
CA PHE A 128 9.43 33.05 3.52
C PHE A 128 9.06 34.04 2.42
N ASN A 129 9.77 35.14 2.31
CA ASN A 129 9.48 36.18 1.32
C ASN A 129 9.71 35.69 -0.12
N GLU A 130 10.78 34.93 -0.36
CA GLU A 130 11.18 34.48 -1.67
C GLU A 130 10.34 33.28 -2.16
N GLU A 131 10.14 32.28 -1.30
CA GLU A 131 9.59 30.97 -1.71
C GLU A 131 8.16 30.72 -1.21
N ILE A 132 7.84 31.15 0.01
CA ILE A 132 6.59 30.72 0.67
C ILE A 132 5.45 31.71 0.45
N ARG A 133 5.71 33.00 0.53
CA ARG A 133 4.69 34.06 0.59
C ARG A 133 3.68 33.99 -0.56
N SER A 134 4.14 33.73 -1.77
CA SER A 134 3.29 33.60 -2.97
C SER A 134 2.37 32.36 -2.94
N ASN A 135 2.71 31.37 -2.12
CA ASN A 135 1.97 30.10 -1.99
C ASN A 135 1.03 30.06 -0.78
N VAL A 136 1.03 31.10 0.06
CA VAL A 136 0.22 31.17 1.28
C VAL A 136 -0.98 32.08 1.05
N VAL A 137 -2.18 31.53 1.27
CA VAL A 137 -3.45 32.28 1.17
C VAL A 137 -4.12 32.24 2.55
N PRO A 138 -4.04 33.33 3.31
CA PRO A 138 -4.74 33.43 4.60
C PRO A 138 -6.23 33.72 4.36
N LEU A 139 -7.08 33.06 5.12
CA LEU A 139 -8.54 33.23 5.09
C LEU A 139 -9.02 33.74 6.45
N MET A 140 -9.66 34.91 6.48
CA MET A 140 -10.31 35.43 7.68
C MET A 140 -11.67 34.73 7.86
N MET A 141 -11.77 33.86 8.88
CA MET A 141 -12.86 32.90 9.00
C MET A 141 -14.24 33.52 9.22
N GLU A 142 -14.30 34.67 9.90
CA GLU A 142 -15.58 35.38 10.14
C GLU A 142 -16.10 36.10 8.90
N SER A 143 -15.22 36.47 7.97
CA SER A 143 -15.59 37.18 6.75
C SER A 143 -16.15 36.25 5.66
N ILE A 144 -16.04 34.93 5.84
CA ILE A 144 -16.44 33.95 4.85
C ILE A 144 -17.85 33.45 5.15
N ARG A 145 -18.79 33.66 4.22
CA ARG A 145 -20.18 33.17 4.34
C ARG A 145 -20.21 31.64 4.34
N GLU A 146 -19.62 31.01 3.31
CA GLU A 146 -19.49 29.56 3.22
C GLU A 146 -18.06 29.13 3.57
N PHE A 147 -17.92 28.33 4.62
CA PHE A 147 -16.60 27.85 5.05
C PHE A 147 -15.99 26.95 3.96
N PRO A 148 -14.74 27.19 3.55
CA PRO A 148 -14.13 26.42 2.47
C PRO A 148 -14.02 24.95 2.82
N THR A 149 -14.22 24.10 1.82
CA THR A 149 -13.99 22.66 1.98
C THR A 149 -12.51 22.40 2.19
N LEU A 150 -12.14 22.00 3.42
CA LEU A 150 -10.75 21.66 3.72
C LEU A 150 -10.32 20.42 2.95
N SER A 151 -9.20 20.53 2.26
CA SER A 151 -8.65 19.43 1.46
C SER A 151 -8.12 18.30 2.34
N ASP A 152 -8.44 17.08 1.95
CA ASP A 152 -7.89 15.89 2.54
C ASP A 152 -6.36 15.81 2.32
N LYS A 153 -5.63 15.18 3.26
CA LYS A 153 -4.16 15.09 3.26
C LYS A 153 -3.42 16.44 3.33
N SER A 154 -4.11 17.52 3.63
CA SER A 154 -3.51 18.86 3.83
C SER A 154 -3.53 19.20 5.32
N ILE A 155 -2.57 20.00 5.73
CA ILE A 155 -2.51 20.58 7.07
C ILE A 155 -2.80 22.07 6.98
N TYR A 156 -3.45 22.59 8.02
CA TYR A 156 -3.83 23.98 8.12
C TYR A 156 -3.37 24.54 9.45
N LEU A 157 -2.96 25.77 9.46
CA LEU A 157 -2.78 26.55 10.68
C LEU A 157 -4.08 27.31 10.95
N ALA A 158 -4.75 26.94 12.02
CA ALA A 158 -5.85 27.69 12.57
C ALA A 158 -5.26 28.74 13.52
N CYS A 159 -5.41 30.01 13.17
CA CYS A 159 -4.76 31.14 13.82
C CYS A 159 -5.76 31.94 14.64
N THR A 160 -5.31 32.37 15.82
CA THR A 160 -5.97 33.38 16.65
C THR A 160 -5.19 34.69 16.54
N LEU A 161 -5.87 35.75 16.14
CA LEU A 161 -5.34 37.08 15.99
C LEU A 161 -5.94 37.95 17.06
N SER A 162 -5.12 38.60 17.85
CA SER A 162 -5.58 39.50 18.93
C SER A 162 -4.66 40.70 19.11
N LYS A 163 -5.10 41.67 19.86
CA LYS A 163 -4.29 42.78 20.28
C LYS A 163 -4.10 42.71 21.80
N LYS A 164 -2.87 42.95 22.29
CA LYS A 164 -2.49 42.83 23.70
C LYS A 164 -3.32 43.73 24.60
N ASP A 165 -3.62 44.94 24.14
CA ASP A 165 -4.44 45.91 24.83
C ASP A 165 -5.95 45.66 24.73
N LYS A 166 -6.35 44.59 24.02
CA LYS A 166 -7.74 44.20 23.76
C LYS A 166 -8.58 45.27 23.04
N SER A 167 -7.95 46.29 22.43
CA SER A 167 -8.66 47.35 21.70
C SER A 167 -9.31 46.87 20.41
N ILE A 168 -8.89 45.74 19.88
CA ILE A 168 -9.45 45.09 18.70
C ILE A 168 -10.01 43.71 19.08
N ALA A 169 -11.21 43.39 18.63
CA ALA A 169 -11.83 42.09 18.85
C ALA A 169 -10.99 40.96 18.29
N LYS A 170 -10.87 39.87 19.05
CA LYS A 170 -10.20 38.64 18.66
C LYS A 170 -10.80 38.12 17.37
N LYS A 171 -9.96 37.72 16.38
CA LYS A 171 -10.37 37.17 15.09
C LYS A 171 -9.68 35.86 14.85
N PHE A 172 -10.27 35.07 13.99
CA PHE A 172 -9.77 33.78 13.59
C PHE A 172 -9.39 33.76 12.11
N ALA A 173 -8.25 33.16 11.80
CA ALA A 173 -7.82 32.97 10.43
C ALA A 173 -7.41 31.52 10.19
N LEU A 174 -7.46 31.10 8.93
CA LEU A 174 -7.04 29.80 8.48
C LEU A 174 -5.97 29.97 7.40
N VAL A 175 -4.84 29.30 7.57
CA VAL A 175 -3.73 29.31 6.59
C VAL A 175 -3.46 27.89 6.14
N SER A 176 -3.56 27.63 4.84
CA SER A 176 -3.18 26.34 4.27
C SER A 176 -1.67 26.23 4.16
N VAL A 177 -1.08 25.14 4.66
CA VAL A 177 0.35 24.88 4.55
C VAL A 177 0.61 24.25 3.19
N PRO A 178 1.42 24.88 2.29
CA PRO A 178 1.60 24.44 0.90
C PRO A 178 2.60 23.29 0.74
N ALA A 179 2.56 22.26 1.61
CA ALA A 179 3.49 21.13 1.61
C ALA A 179 3.43 20.21 0.36
N ARG A 180 2.48 20.46 -0.56
CA ARG A 180 2.45 19.77 -1.86
C ARG A 180 3.33 20.44 -2.93
N ARG A 181 3.62 21.72 -2.75
CA ARG A 181 4.38 22.55 -3.71
C ARG A 181 5.79 22.85 -3.21
N LEU A 182 5.93 22.99 -1.90
CA LEU A 182 7.18 23.34 -1.22
C LEU A 182 7.67 22.20 -0.33
N PRO A 183 8.99 22.06 -0.14
CA PRO A 183 9.56 21.09 0.79
C PRO A 183 9.04 21.35 2.21
N ARG A 184 8.64 20.31 2.93
CA ARG A 184 8.18 20.44 4.31
C ARG A 184 9.32 20.61 5.31
N PHE A 185 10.51 20.07 4.96
CA PHE A 185 11.71 20.12 5.80
C PHE A 185 12.70 21.12 5.24
N ILE A 186 12.95 22.20 5.96
CA ILE A 186 13.88 23.25 5.59
C ILE A 186 15.14 23.12 6.46
N ILE A 187 16.29 22.97 5.82
CA ILE A 187 17.59 22.88 6.51
C ILE A 187 18.06 24.30 6.78
N LEU A 188 18.27 24.61 8.05
CA LEU A 188 18.68 25.93 8.50
C LEU A 188 20.21 26.07 8.53
N PRO A 189 20.73 27.30 8.40
CA PRO A 189 22.12 27.60 8.72
C PRO A 189 22.46 27.11 10.13
N SER A 190 23.54 26.37 10.29
CA SER A 190 23.95 25.76 11.54
C SER A 190 25.46 25.71 11.67
N LYS A 191 25.96 25.54 12.90
CA LYS A 191 27.39 25.38 13.17
C LYS A 191 27.94 24.12 12.46
N GLN A 192 29.23 24.11 12.22
CA GLN A 192 29.93 22.93 11.73
C GLN A 192 29.62 21.72 12.64
N ASN A 193 29.21 20.61 12.05
CA ASN A 193 28.79 19.37 12.74
C ASN A 193 27.38 19.36 13.35
N GLU A 194 26.57 20.38 13.21
CA GLU A 194 25.15 20.36 13.60
C GLU A 194 24.28 20.47 12.36
N LYS A 195 23.08 19.89 12.44
CA LYS A 195 22.03 20.02 11.42
C LYS A 195 20.75 20.49 12.09
N HIS A 196 20.31 21.68 11.77
CA HIS A 196 19.05 22.22 12.25
C HIS A 196 18.02 22.16 11.12
N ILE A 197 16.83 21.67 11.43
CA ILE A 197 15.73 21.51 10.49
C ILE A 197 14.52 22.21 11.09
N ILE A 198 13.81 22.98 10.28
CA ILE A 198 12.52 23.56 10.65
C ILE A 198 11.43 23.03 9.70
N LEU A 199 10.20 22.87 10.21
CA LEU A 199 9.06 22.50 9.40
C LEU A 199 8.47 23.71 8.68
N LEU A 200 7.92 23.52 7.50
CA LEU A 200 7.28 24.58 6.70
C LEU A 200 6.18 25.32 7.49
N GLU A 201 5.38 24.58 8.27
CA GLU A 201 4.38 25.16 9.15
C GLU A 201 4.96 26.06 10.25
N ASP A 202 6.15 25.74 10.75
CA ASP A 202 6.81 26.57 11.78
C ASP A 202 7.46 27.82 11.17
N VAL A 203 7.91 27.76 9.89
CA VAL A 203 8.31 28.96 9.15
C VAL A 203 7.10 29.89 8.98
N ILE A 204 5.95 29.37 8.61
CA ILE A 204 4.72 30.17 8.46
C ILE A 204 4.32 30.78 9.83
N ARG A 205 4.40 29.99 10.94
CA ARG A 205 4.14 30.50 12.30
C ARG A 205 5.03 31.66 12.67
N PHE A 206 6.34 31.55 12.39
CA PHE A 206 7.29 32.64 12.64
C PHE A 206 6.91 33.91 11.87
N CYS A 207 6.37 33.76 10.67
CA CYS A 207 6.02 34.86 9.78
C CYS A 207 4.54 35.33 9.90
N LEU A 208 3.74 34.80 10.84
CA LEU A 208 2.37 35.28 11.06
C LEU A 208 2.29 36.82 11.27
N PRO A 209 3.21 37.49 12.00
CA PRO A 209 3.24 38.94 12.08
C PRO A 209 3.34 39.63 10.71
N HIS A 210 4.11 39.08 9.76
CA HIS A 210 4.26 39.64 8.42
C HIS A 210 3.00 39.45 7.58
N ILE A 211 2.24 38.39 7.84
CA ILE A 211 0.98 38.09 7.13
C ILE A 211 -0.15 39.01 7.60
N PHE A 212 -0.25 39.28 8.93
CA PHE A 212 -1.42 39.89 9.55
C PHE A 212 -1.18 41.23 10.20
N SER A 213 0.05 41.76 10.26
CA SER A 213 0.35 43.04 10.93
C SER A 213 -0.39 44.24 10.33
N PHE A 214 -0.72 44.21 9.05
CA PHE A 214 -1.46 45.27 8.36
C PHE A 214 -2.87 45.56 8.96
N PHE A 215 -3.39 44.62 9.78
CA PHE A 215 -4.71 44.72 10.38
C PHE A 215 -4.69 45.16 11.85
N GLY A 216 -3.55 45.64 12.33
CA GLY A 216 -3.41 46.19 13.68
C GLY A 216 -3.33 45.14 14.81
N TYR A 217 -3.18 43.85 14.48
CA TYR A 217 -2.94 42.78 15.46
C TYR A 217 -1.45 42.74 15.83
N ASP A 218 -1.15 42.41 17.10
CA ASP A 218 0.19 42.33 17.67
C ASP A 218 0.46 41.02 18.44
N SER A 219 -0.58 40.17 18.56
CA SER A 219 -0.49 38.88 19.24
C SER A 219 -1.09 37.80 18.35
N PHE A 220 -0.27 36.77 18.08
CA PHE A 220 -0.59 35.68 17.14
C PHE A 220 -0.33 34.35 17.81
N SER A 221 -1.31 33.45 17.76
CA SER A 221 -1.13 32.05 18.09
C SER A 221 -1.71 31.17 16.99
N SER A 222 -1.19 29.97 16.83
CA SER A 222 -1.73 29.05 15.84
C SER A 222 -1.58 27.61 16.26
N ALA A 223 -2.58 26.81 15.91
CA ALA A 223 -2.63 25.38 16.11
C ALA A 223 -2.79 24.66 14.77
N ILE A 224 -2.17 23.50 14.63
CA ILE A 224 -2.38 22.67 13.45
C ILE A 224 -3.71 21.94 13.54
N ILE A 225 -4.44 21.92 12.43
CA ILE A 225 -5.61 21.09 12.22
C ILE A 225 -5.47 20.28 10.95
N LYS A 226 -6.08 19.09 10.94
CA LYS A 226 -6.13 18.19 9.80
C LYS A 226 -7.50 17.52 9.71
N VAL A 227 -8.02 17.45 8.50
CA VAL A 227 -9.30 16.77 8.19
C VAL A 227 -9.01 15.51 7.37
N THR A 228 -9.73 14.43 7.70
CA THR A 228 -9.79 13.23 6.85
C THR A 228 -11.24 13.05 6.38
N ARG A 229 -11.43 12.90 5.08
CA ARG A 229 -12.74 12.78 4.45
C ARG A 229 -13.01 11.38 3.95
N ASP A 230 -14.29 11.04 3.81
CA ASP A 230 -14.71 9.82 3.13
C ASP A 230 -14.17 9.83 1.69
N ALA A 231 -13.47 8.77 1.32
CA ALA A 231 -12.80 8.65 0.03
C ALA A 231 -13.56 7.76 -0.96
N GLU A 232 -14.75 7.29 -0.61
CA GLU A 232 -15.52 6.43 -1.51
C GLU A 232 -16.09 7.24 -2.67
N ILE A 233 -15.91 6.70 -3.87
CA ILE A 233 -16.53 7.23 -5.07
C ILE A 233 -17.81 6.43 -5.25
N ASP A 234 -18.98 7.06 -5.01
CA ASP A 234 -20.25 6.50 -5.46
C ASP A 234 -20.26 6.52 -6.98
N ILE A 235 -20.07 5.36 -7.57
CA ILE A 235 -20.27 5.16 -9.00
C ILE A 235 -21.74 4.87 -9.19
N ASP A 236 -22.48 5.92 -9.57
CA ASP A 236 -23.89 5.84 -9.91
C ASP A 236 -24.13 4.70 -10.91
N ASN A 237 -25.18 3.90 -10.70
CA ASN A 237 -25.58 2.82 -11.60
C ASN A 237 -26.28 3.32 -12.89
N ASP A 238 -26.19 4.61 -13.18
CA ASP A 238 -26.72 5.19 -14.42
C ASP A 238 -26.01 4.57 -15.64
N VAL A 239 -26.74 3.84 -16.45
CA VAL A 239 -26.24 3.13 -17.63
C VAL A 239 -25.87 4.08 -18.77
N SER A 240 -26.33 5.34 -18.72
CA SER A 240 -26.16 6.32 -19.78
C SER A 240 -24.81 7.04 -19.77
N THR A 241 -24.10 7.07 -18.64
CA THR A 241 -22.83 7.78 -18.49
C THR A 241 -21.62 6.84 -18.59
N SER A 242 -20.57 7.28 -19.29
CA SER A 242 -19.33 6.49 -19.43
C SER A 242 -18.63 6.29 -18.08
N LEU A 243 -17.85 5.20 -17.93
CA LEU A 243 -17.08 4.92 -16.71
C LEU A 243 -16.11 6.07 -16.38
N ILE A 244 -15.53 6.71 -17.39
CA ILE A 244 -14.62 7.86 -17.22
C ILE A 244 -15.38 9.02 -16.59
N GLN A 245 -16.51 9.43 -17.17
CA GLN A 245 -17.34 10.52 -16.63
C GLN A 245 -17.80 10.25 -15.19
N LYS A 246 -18.13 8.98 -14.87
CA LYS A 246 -18.47 8.55 -13.50
C LYS A 246 -17.29 8.71 -12.55
N ILE A 247 -16.08 8.34 -12.97
CA ILE A 247 -14.87 8.49 -12.16
C ILE A 247 -14.55 9.97 -11.97
N GLU A 248 -14.60 10.80 -12.99
CA GLU A 248 -14.36 12.25 -12.89
C GLU A 248 -15.39 12.94 -11.97
N LYS A 249 -16.69 12.60 -12.12
CA LYS A 249 -17.75 13.06 -11.22
C LYS A 249 -17.50 12.60 -9.79
N GLY A 250 -17.12 11.33 -9.62
CA GLY A 250 -16.78 10.75 -8.33
C GLY A 250 -15.55 11.40 -7.67
N LEU A 251 -14.52 11.75 -8.45
CA LEU A 251 -13.35 12.50 -7.97
C LEU A 251 -13.72 13.91 -7.50
N LYS A 252 -14.60 14.61 -8.24
CA LYS A 252 -15.13 15.92 -7.81
C LYS A 252 -15.95 15.79 -6.52
N ASN A 253 -16.81 14.78 -6.42
CA ASN A 253 -17.63 14.52 -5.24
C ASN A 253 -16.78 14.11 -4.03
N ARG A 254 -15.70 13.34 -4.22
CA ARG A 254 -14.75 12.97 -3.14
C ARG A 254 -14.13 14.19 -2.46
N LYS A 255 -13.87 15.27 -3.20
CA LYS A 255 -13.38 16.54 -2.64
C LYS A 255 -14.38 17.16 -1.66
N LYS A 256 -15.68 16.88 -1.80
CA LYS A 256 -16.79 17.32 -0.94
C LYS A 256 -17.24 16.25 0.06
N GLY A 257 -16.56 15.10 0.15
CA GLY A 257 -16.91 13.99 1.03
C GLY A 257 -17.05 14.40 2.50
N LYS A 258 -17.90 13.69 3.25
CA LYS A 258 -18.15 13.94 4.67
C LYS A 258 -16.85 13.81 5.47
N THR A 259 -16.64 14.66 6.45
CA THR A 259 -15.50 14.53 7.38
C THR A 259 -15.71 13.28 8.23
N VAL A 260 -14.70 12.42 8.30
CA VAL A 260 -14.71 11.17 9.10
C VAL A 260 -13.71 11.19 10.24
N ARG A 261 -12.79 12.17 10.24
CA ARG A 261 -11.81 12.39 11.31
C ARG A 261 -11.35 13.85 11.29
N PHE A 262 -11.30 14.45 12.46
CA PHE A 262 -10.72 15.78 12.68
C PHE A 262 -9.62 15.69 13.74
N VAL A 263 -8.38 15.94 13.35
CA VAL A 263 -7.23 15.92 14.26
C VAL A 263 -6.79 17.35 14.48
N TYR A 264 -6.59 17.74 15.73
CA TYR A 264 -6.21 19.10 16.13
C TYR A 264 -5.12 19.07 17.19
N ASP A 265 -4.29 20.10 17.20
CA ASP A 265 -3.29 20.30 18.25
C ASP A 265 -4.02 20.50 19.61
N LYS A 266 -3.71 19.67 20.60
CA LYS A 266 -4.37 19.71 21.92
C LYS A 266 -4.22 21.06 22.65
N GLU A 267 -3.22 21.86 22.24
CA GLU A 267 -2.98 23.20 22.79
C GLU A 267 -3.77 24.31 22.05
N ILE A 268 -4.69 23.94 21.16
CA ILE A 268 -5.56 24.89 20.45
C ILE A 268 -6.40 25.70 21.40
N ASP A 269 -6.56 26.99 21.11
CA ASP A 269 -7.49 27.85 21.86
C ASP A 269 -8.91 27.24 21.83
N ALA A 270 -9.52 27.09 23.02
CA ALA A 270 -10.82 26.46 23.19
C ALA A 270 -11.93 27.17 22.39
N SER A 271 -11.90 28.51 22.31
CA SER A 271 -12.88 29.28 21.54
C SER A 271 -12.70 29.08 20.04
N LEU A 272 -11.47 28.95 19.56
CA LEU A 272 -11.17 28.64 18.18
C LEU A 272 -11.61 27.21 17.83
N LEU A 273 -11.36 26.23 18.70
CA LEU A 273 -11.82 24.84 18.49
C LEU A 273 -13.35 24.78 18.40
N ALA A 274 -14.06 25.41 19.34
CA ALA A 274 -15.53 25.45 19.31
C ALA A 274 -16.07 26.12 18.04
N TYR A 275 -15.42 27.20 17.60
CA TYR A 275 -15.75 27.87 16.34
C TYR A 275 -15.57 26.94 15.13
N LEU A 276 -14.43 26.24 15.05
CA LEU A 276 -14.13 25.30 13.95
C LEU A 276 -15.11 24.12 13.93
N VAL A 277 -15.39 23.50 15.08
CA VAL A 277 -16.35 22.40 15.20
C VAL A 277 -17.72 22.82 14.66
N LYS A 278 -18.20 24.02 15.06
CA LYS A 278 -19.48 24.58 14.58
C LYS A 278 -19.44 24.86 13.07
N ARG A 279 -18.40 25.53 12.57
CA ARG A 279 -18.31 25.94 11.15
C ARG A 279 -18.11 24.77 10.18
N LEU A 280 -17.43 23.71 10.63
CA LEU A 280 -17.22 22.48 9.84
C LEU A 280 -18.40 21.51 9.99
N GLY A 281 -19.39 21.82 10.84
CA GLY A 281 -20.55 20.95 11.10
C GLY A 281 -20.13 19.61 11.73
N LEU A 282 -19.09 19.62 12.59
CA LEU A 282 -18.58 18.42 13.23
C LEU A 282 -19.40 18.09 14.48
N SER A 283 -19.50 16.81 14.78
CA SER A 283 -20.12 16.27 15.98
C SER A 283 -19.13 15.37 16.73
N HIS A 284 -19.41 15.00 17.96
CA HIS A 284 -18.61 14.02 18.71
C HIS A 284 -18.49 12.67 17.99
N LYS A 285 -19.42 12.37 17.06
CA LYS A 285 -19.39 11.16 16.22
C LYS A 285 -18.34 11.22 15.09
N ASP A 286 -17.79 12.40 14.82
CA ASP A 286 -16.86 12.62 13.70
C ASP A 286 -15.38 12.42 14.08
N ASN A 287 -15.12 11.65 15.14
CA ASN A 287 -13.76 11.31 15.60
C ASN A 287 -12.88 12.56 15.77
N LEU A 288 -13.26 13.41 16.73
CA LEU A 288 -12.45 14.54 17.18
C LEU A 288 -11.26 14.03 17.98
N ILE A 289 -10.05 14.11 17.43
CA ILE A 289 -8.85 13.51 18.03
C ILE A 289 -7.86 14.62 18.41
N PRO A 290 -7.62 14.84 19.72
CA PRO A 290 -6.52 15.69 20.15
C PRO A 290 -5.20 15.03 19.79
N GLY A 291 -4.31 15.78 19.16
CA GLY A 291 -2.97 15.33 18.75
C GLY A 291 -1.88 16.25 19.28
N GLY A 292 -0.65 15.95 18.89
CA GLY A 292 0.49 16.81 19.18
C GLY A 292 0.58 17.99 18.20
N ARG A 293 1.66 18.76 18.33
CA ARG A 293 1.96 19.92 17.49
C ARG A 293 2.22 19.58 16.00
N ILE A 294 2.67 18.35 15.70
CA ILE A 294 3.01 17.92 14.36
C ILE A 294 1.97 16.93 13.87
N HIS A 295 1.39 17.20 12.69
CA HIS A 295 0.45 16.30 12.01
C HIS A 295 1.02 15.84 10.67
N ASN A 296 0.30 14.96 10.01
CA ASN A 296 0.63 14.47 8.67
C ASN A 296 2.04 13.84 8.59
N PHE A 297 2.32 12.93 9.52
CA PHE A 297 3.63 12.25 9.60
C PHE A 297 4.02 11.46 8.34
N LYS A 298 3.10 11.21 7.41
CA LYS A 298 3.43 10.59 6.12
C LYS A 298 4.58 11.31 5.39
N ASP A 299 4.72 12.62 5.58
CA ASP A 299 5.78 13.39 4.93
C ASP A 299 7.17 13.05 5.49
N PHE A 300 7.25 12.45 6.70
CA PHE A 300 8.49 11.96 7.29
C PHE A 300 9.05 10.71 6.58
N ILE A 301 8.29 10.10 5.66
CA ILE A 301 8.80 9.06 4.76
C ILE A 301 9.97 9.62 3.93
N ASP A 302 9.88 10.91 3.56
CA ASP A 302 10.86 11.63 2.75
C ASP A 302 11.76 12.57 3.58
N PHE A 303 11.94 12.26 4.87
CA PHE A 303 12.84 13.05 5.72
C PHE A 303 14.25 13.12 5.12
N PRO A 304 14.90 14.30 5.08
CA PRO A 304 16.15 14.53 4.33
C PRO A 304 17.28 13.57 4.72
N GLU A 305 17.74 12.77 3.78
CA GLU A 305 18.86 11.85 4.01
C GLU A 305 20.20 12.58 4.20
N SER A 306 20.31 13.77 3.63
CA SER A 306 21.52 14.60 3.64
C SER A 306 21.94 15.04 5.05
N VAL A 307 21.04 14.99 6.02
CA VAL A 307 21.36 15.38 7.41
C VAL A 307 22.03 14.27 8.21
N PHE A 308 21.94 13.01 7.76
CA PHE A 308 22.57 11.87 8.43
C PHE A 308 24.00 11.66 7.94
N VAL A 309 24.92 11.53 8.89
CA VAL A 309 26.34 11.23 8.59
C VAL A 309 26.46 9.77 8.10
N LYS A 310 25.82 8.84 8.80
CA LYS A 310 25.85 7.42 8.45
C LYS A 310 24.70 7.11 7.50
N LYS A 311 25.05 6.83 6.26
CA LYS A 311 24.10 6.31 5.28
C LYS A 311 24.00 4.81 5.41
N ASN A 312 22.79 4.27 5.45
CA ASN A 312 22.51 2.83 5.39
C ASN A 312 21.85 2.52 4.04
N PRO A 313 22.59 2.39 2.96
CA PRO A 313 22.02 2.09 1.66
C PRO A 313 21.45 0.68 1.66
N ARG A 314 20.27 0.52 1.07
CA ARG A 314 19.69 -0.79 0.80
C ARG A 314 20.61 -1.59 -0.10
N LYS A 315 20.55 -2.92 0.03
CA LYS A 315 21.24 -3.82 -0.89
C LYS A 315 20.83 -3.53 -2.32
N LYS A 316 21.81 -3.41 -3.23
CA LYS A 316 21.54 -3.19 -4.65
C LYS A 316 20.94 -4.44 -5.26
N PRO A 317 19.89 -4.31 -6.10
CA PRO A 317 19.40 -5.42 -6.90
C PRO A 317 20.50 -5.93 -7.85
N PHE A 318 20.48 -7.21 -8.14
CA PHE A 318 21.40 -7.85 -9.08
C PHE A 318 20.66 -8.55 -10.21
N LEU A 319 21.36 -8.81 -11.30
CA LEU A 319 20.81 -9.50 -12.44
C LEU A 319 20.59 -10.99 -12.12
N HIS A 320 19.48 -11.58 -12.58
CA HIS A 320 19.24 -13.01 -12.41
C HIS A 320 20.36 -13.84 -13.06
N PRO A 321 20.86 -14.92 -12.41
CA PRO A 321 22.02 -15.69 -12.88
C PRO A 321 21.89 -16.18 -14.33
N ALA A 322 20.70 -16.66 -14.70
CA ALA A 322 20.44 -17.16 -16.05
C ALA A 322 20.53 -16.09 -17.16
N LEU A 323 20.61 -14.81 -16.79
CA LEU A 323 20.66 -13.68 -17.72
C LEU A 323 22.06 -13.02 -17.77
N LYS A 324 23.02 -13.56 -17.02
CA LYS A 324 24.41 -13.11 -17.13
C LYS A 324 24.98 -13.55 -18.49
N ASN A 325 25.68 -12.63 -19.14
CA ASN A 325 26.34 -12.89 -20.43
C ASN A 325 25.39 -13.31 -21.57
N VAL A 326 24.12 -12.95 -21.48
CA VAL A 326 23.11 -13.20 -22.50
C VAL A 326 22.75 -11.88 -23.17
N SER A 327 22.74 -11.88 -24.50
CA SER A 327 22.38 -10.70 -25.30
C SER A 327 20.88 -10.41 -25.30
N ARG A 328 20.04 -11.45 -25.16
CA ARG A 328 18.59 -11.34 -25.25
C ARG A 328 17.91 -12.20 -24.19
N THR A 329 17.10 -11.55 -23.36
CA THR A 329 16.26 -12.20 -22.34
C THR A 329 15.27 -13.19 -22.97
N THR A 330 14.72 -12.82 -24.12
CA THR A 330 13.78 -13.66 -24.91
C THR A 330 14.33 -15.03 -25.20
N ASP A 331 15.61 -15.17 -25.62
CA ASP A 331 16.20 -16.42 -25.99
C ASP A 331 16.25 -17.45 -24.84
N ILE A 332 16.44 -16.97 -23.63
CA ILE A 332 16.41 -17.79 -22.42
C ILE A 332 14.98 -18.20 -22.04
N ILE A 333 14.03 -17.25 -22.09
CA ILE A 333 12.63 -17.51 -21.74
C ILE A 333 12.01 -18.56 -22.68
N LEU A 334 12.43 -18.61 -23.95
CA LEU A 334 11.96 -19.59 -24.88
C LEU A 334 12.49 -21.03 -24.59
N GLN A 335 13.56 -21.14 -23.79
CA GLN A 335 14.17 -22.44 -23.42
C GLN A 335 13.71 -22.90 -22.04
N LYS A 336 13.57 -22.00 -21.07
CA LYS A 336 13.21 -22.30 -19.67
C LYS A 336 12.54 -21.12 -18.99
N ASP A 337 11.72 -21.42 -18.01
CA ASP A 337 11.12 -20.39 -17.16
C ASP A 337 12.18 -19.68 -16.28
N ILE A 338 11.94 -18.40 -15.98
CA ILE A 338 12.78 -17.61 -15.09
C ILE A 338 11.89 -16.97 -14.01
N LEU A 339 12.27 -17.10 -12.74
CA LEU A 339 11.60 -16.45 -11.63
C LEU A 339 12.41 -15.24 -11.15
N LEU A 340 11.88 -14.04 -11.36
CA LEU A 340 12.44 -12.84 -10.76
C LEU A 340 11.87 -12.64 -9.36
N ASN A 341 12.74 -12.38 -8.39
CA ASN A 341 12.39 -12.14 -7.00
C ASN A 341 12.71 -10.68 -6.63
N PHE A 342 11.69 -9.81 -6.64
CA PHE A 342 11.87 -8.42 -6.21
C PHE A 342 11.85 -8.30 -4.68
N PRO A 343 12.60 -7.35 -4.12
CA PRO A 343 13.46 -6.35 -4.76
C PRO A 343 14.90 -6.82 -4.99
N TYR A 344 15.19 -8.10 -4.86
CA TYR A 344 16.55 -8.66 -4.93
C TYR A 344 17.08 -8.73 -6.36
N HIS A 345 16.26 -9.18 -7.31
CA HIS A 345 16.60 -9.14 -8.74
C HIS A 345 16.22 -7.77 -9.34
N SER A 346 17.00 -7.34 -10.34
CA SER A 346 16.73 -6.08 -11.05
C SER A 346 15.41 -6.15 -11.82
N PHE A 347 14.59 -5.12 -11.67
CA PHE A 347 13.36 -4.94 -12.46
C PHE A 347 13.67 -4.56 -13.91
N ASP A 348 14.88 -4.08 -14.21
CA ASP A 348 15.27 -3.74 -15.57
C ASP A 348 15.14 -4.92 -16.54
N THR A 349 15.25 -6.15 -16.05
CA THR A 349 14.96 -7.38 -16.84
C THR A 349 13.55 -7.37 -17.49
N VAL A 350 12.53 -6.91 -16.77
CA VAL A 350 11.16 -6.79 -17.32
C VAL A 350 11.10 -5.69 -18.38
N ILE A 351 11.81 -4.61 -18.17
CA ILE A 351 11.89 -3.49 -19.12
C ILE A 351 12.61 -3.93 -20.37
N ASP A 352 13.73 -4.66 -20.23
CA ASP A 352 14.53 -5.13 -21.35
C ASP A 352 13.76 -6.16 -22.20
N LEU A 353 12.98 -7.05 -21.57
CA LEU A 353 12.06 -7.95 -22.28
C LEU A 353 11.07 -7.19 -23.17
N LEU A 354 10.49 -6.10 -22.66
CA LEU A 354 9.56 -5.27 -23.44
C LEU A 354 10.28 -4.47 -24.54
N ARG A 355 11.52 -4.02 -24.31
CA ARG A 355 12.35 -3.34 -25.30
C ARG A 355 12.79 -4.29 -26.42
N GLU A 356 13.22 -5.49 -26.06
CA GLU A 356 13.51 -6.55 -27.04
C GLU A 356 12.29 -6.81 -27.93
N ALA A 357 11.11 -6.99 -27.31
CA ALA A 357 9.86 -7.22 -28.04
C ALA A 357 9.47 -6.01 -28.93
N ALA A 358 9.80 -4.79 -28.51
CA ALA A 358 9.50 -3.59 -29.28
C ALA A 358 10.29 -3.52 -30.61
N ILE A 359 11.53 -3.99 -30.62
CA ILE A 359 12.42 -3.89 -31.80
C ILE A 359 12.54 -5.20 -32.60
N ASP A 360 12.17 -6.35 -32.04
CA ASP A 360 12.25 -7.64 -32.71
C ASP A 360 11.29 -7.67 -33.91
N PRO A 361 11.77 -7.84 -35.16
CA PRO A 361 10.92 -7.82 -36.36
C PRO A 361 9.89 -8.96 -36.41
N GLU A 362 10.14 -10.09 -35.74
CA GLU A 362 9.25 -11.23 -35.68
C GLU A 362 8.12 -11.06 -34.63
N VAL A 363 8.21 -10.07 -33.72
CA VAL A 363 7.14 -9.77 -32.77
C VAL A 363 6.03 -9.01 -33.48
N VAL A 364 4.80 -9.48 -33.30
CA VAL A 364 3.60 -8.91 -33.93
C VAL A 364 2.79 -8.08 -32.94
N SER A 365 2.66 -8.57 -31.70
CA SER A 365 1.84 -7.88 -30.73
C SER A 365 2.31 -8.04 -29.29
N ILE A 366 2.01 -7.02 -28.46
CA ILE A 366 2.25 -7.00 -27.03
C ILE A 366 0.93 -6.66 -26.33
N LYS A 367 0.50 -7.48 -25.36
CA LYS A 367 -0.65 -7.21 -24.50
C LYS A 367 -0.20 -7.20 -23.06
N ILE A 368 -0.58 -6.17 -22.28
CA ILE A 368 -0.15 -6.01 -20.89
C ILE A 368 -1.27 -5.47 -20.00
N THR A 369 -1.31 -5.91 -18.73
CA THR A 369 -2.19 -5.33 -17.72
C THR A 369 -1.42 -4.32 -16.88
N CYS A 370 -1.95 -3.12 -16.71
CA CYS A 370 -1.36 -2.01 -15.96
C CYS A 370 -2.33 -1.55 -14.87
N TYR A 371 -1.97 -1.78 -13.60
CA TYR A 371 -2.79 -1.39 -12.46
C TYR A 371 -2.31 -0.07 -11.84
N ARG A 372 -1.01 0.10 -11.70
CA ARG A 372 -0.31 1.31 -11.22
C ARG A 372 1.00 1.44 -11.97
N LEU A 373 1.16 2.54 -12.66
CA LEU A 373 2.39 2.86 -13.38
C LEU A 373 3.19 3.91 -12.57
N ALA A 374 4.50 3.92 -12.77
CA ALA A 374 5.36 4.94 -12.16
C ALA A 374 5.26 6.27 -12.92
N SER A 375 5.43 7.39 -12.24
CA SER A 375 5.68 8.65 -12.92
C SER A 375 6.93 8.53 -13.82
N ARG A 376 6.85 8.92 -15.09
CA ARG A 376 7.91 8.71 -16.10
C ARG A 376 8.26 7.24 -16.29
N SER A 377 7.27 6.39 -16.47
CA SER A 377 7.42 4.93 -16.57
C SER A 377 8.24 4.52 -17.79
N LYS A 378 9.30 3.74 -17.56
CA LYS A 378 10.09 3.08 -18.61
C LYS A 378 9.26 2.05 -19.39
N ILE A 379 8.22 1.48 -18.78
CA ILE A 379 7.28 0.56 -19.40
C ILE A 379 6.49 1.25 -20.49
N ILE A 380 5.93 2.43 -20.21
CA ILE A 380 5.22 3.24 -21.20
C ILE A 380 6.12 3.56 -22.38
N ASN A 381 7.35 3.98 -22.11
CA ASN A 381 8.33 4.24 -23.18
C ASN A 381 8.58 3.00 -24.06
N ALA A 382 8.67 1.80 -23.46
CA ALA A 382 8.84 0.57 -24.23
C ALA A 382 7.60 0.23 -25.08
N LEU A 383 6.40 0.42 -24.55
CA LEU A 383 5.14 0.19 -25.27
C LEU A 383 4.95 1.19 -26.42
N THR A 384 5.23 2.48 -26.19
CA THR A 384 5.22 3.51 -27.23
C THR A 384 6.23 3.20 -28.35
N ASN A 385 7.44 2.76 -27.97
CA ASN A 385 8.46 2.34 -28.93
C ASN A 385 7.98 1.14 -29.76
N ALA A 386 7.29 0.18 -29.15
CA ALA A 386 6.73 -0.98 -29.85
C ALA A 386 5.71 -0.54 -30.93
N VAL A 387 4.80 0.38 -30.61
CA VAL A 387 3.85 0.93 -31.61
C VAL A 387 4.58 1.60 -32.76
N ARG A 388 5.59 2.44 -32.45
CA ARG A 388 6.40 3.12 -33.49
C ARG A 388 7.15 2.14 -34.41
N ASN A 389 7.48 0.94 -33.92
CA ASN A 389 8.05 -0.14 -34.69
C ASN A 389 6.97 -1.07 -35.32
N GLY A 390 5.73 -0.59 -35.46
CA GLY A 390 4.66 -1.30 -36.15
C GLY A 390 4.03 -2.47 -35.41
N LYS A 391 4.26 -2.60 -34.07
CA LYS A 391 3.66 -3.67 -33.26
C LYS A 391 2.25 -3.28 -32.82
N GLN A 392 1.35 -4.26 -32.76
CA GLN A 392 0.04 -4.07 -32.13
C GLN A 392 0.20 -4.11 -30.62
N VAL A 393 -0.04 -2.99 -29.94
CA VAL A 393 0.06 -2.91 -28.47
C VAL A 393 -1.32 -2.72 -27.85
N THR A 394 -1.64 -3.54 -26.87
CA THR A 394 -2.87 -3.43 -26.06
C THR A 394 -2.51 -3.30 -24.59
N ALA A 395 -2.90 -2.21 -23.95
CA ALA A 395 -2.75 -2.01 -22.52
C ALA A 395 -4.11 -2.03 -21.82
N VAL A 396 -4.27 -2.88 -20.81
CA VAL A 396 -5.47 -2.91 -19.95
C VAL A 396 -5.18 -2.08 -18.71
N LEU A 397 -5.79 -0.89 -18.61
CA LEU A 397 -5.65 0.02 -17.47
C LEU A 397 -6.79 -0.17 -16.47
N GLU A 398 -6.47 -0.26 -15.18
CA GLU A 398 -7.48 -0.26 -14.11
C GLU A 398 -7.67 1.16 -13.56
N LEU A 399 -8.65 1.88 -14.09
CA LEU A 399 -8.93 3.26 -13.66
C LEU A 399 -9.46 3.38 -12.24
N ARG A 400 -10.03 2.30 -11.66
CA ARG A 400 -10.53 2.27 -10.29
C ARG A 400 -9.45 1.84 -9.28
N ALA A 401 -8.16 2.00 -9.64
CA ALA A 401 -7.07 1.86 -8.70
C ALA A 401 -7.16 2.98 -7.67
N ARG A 402 -7.58 2.65 -6.45
CA ARG A 402 -7.91 3.64 -5.40
C ARG A 402 -6.72 4.57 -5.14
N PHE A 403 -6.97 5.88 -5.21
CA PHE A 403 -6.04 7.00 -5.06
C PHE A 403 -5.07 7.25 -6.23
N ASP A 404 -5.11 6.43 -7.28
CA ASP A 404 -4.31 6.61 -8.50
C ASP A 404 -5.20 6.89 -9.72
N GLU A 405 -6.48 7.19 -9.50
CA GLU A 405 -7.46 7.36 -10.58
C GLU A 405 -7.08 8.52 -11.50
N GLU A 406 -6.63 9.67 -10.95
CA GLU A 406 -6.19 10.83 -11.73
C GLU A 406 -4.96 10.46 -12.59
N ALA A 407 -3.94 9.85 -11.98
CA ALA A 407 -2.73 9.43 -12.69
C ALA A 407 -3.02 8.41 -13.79
N ASN A 408 -3.93 7.46 -13.55
CA ASN A 408 -4.28 6.46 -14.54
C ASN A 408 -5.10 7.05 -15.71
N LEU A 409 -5.83 8.16 -15.51
CA LEU A 409 -6.46 8.91 -16.60
C LEU A 409 -5.43 9.61 -17.48
N GLU A 410 -4.42 10.26 -16.89
CA GLU A 410 -3.31 10.88 -17.60
C GLU A 410 -2.56 9.84 -18.45
N TRP A 411 -2.24 8.67 -17.87
CA TRP A 411 -1.59 7.58 -18.59
C TRP A 411 -2.44 7.01 -19.74
N LYS A 412 -3.77 7.00 -19.58
CA LYS A 412 -4.67 6.60 -20.66
C LYS A 412 -4.49 7.51 -21.87
N GLU A 413 -4.53 8.82 -21.67
CA GLU A 413 -4.40 9.80 -22.74
C GLU A 413 -3.04 9.67 -23.44
N GLU A 414 -1.94 9.60 -22.68
CA GLU A 414 -0.58 9.47 -23.23
C GLU A 414 -0.41 8.17 -24.06
N LEU A 415 -0.97 7.05 -23.60
CA LEU A 415 -0.90 5.79 -24.34
C LEU A 415 -1.75 5.81 -25.62
N GLU A 416 -2.95 6.39 -25.57
CA GLU A 416 -3.82 6.51 -26.76
C GLU A 416 -3.22 7.45 -27.81
N GLU A 417 -2.63 8.58 -27.40
CA GLU A 417 -1.90 9.48 -28.29
C GLU A 417 -0.70 8.80 -28.95
N ALA A 418 -0.05 7.89 -28.23
CA ALA A 418 1.05 7.07 -28.76
C ALA A 418 0.57 5.95 -29.72
N GLY A 419 -0.74 5.75 -29.90
CA GLY A 419 -1.33 4.72 -30.74
C GLY A 419 -1.49 3.35 -30.08
N VAL A 420 -1.36 3.26 -28.75
CA VAL A 420 -1.65 2.05 -27.99
C VAL A 420 -3.15 1.85 -27.84
N LYS A 421 -3.64 0.64 -28.11
CA LYS A 421 -5.03 0.27 -27.80
C LYS A 421 -5.22 0.17 -26.30
N VAL A 422 -5.90 1.15 -25.69
CA VAL A 422 -6.19 1.14 -24.25
C VAL A 422 -7.56 0.53 -23.97
N ILE A 423 -7.59 -0.43 -23.03
CA ILE A 423 -8.82 -1.04 -22.51
C ILE A 423 -8.99 -0.57 -21.07
N ILE A 424 -10.12 0.04 -20.77
CA ILE A 424 -10.43 0.56 -19.45
C ILE A 424 -11.18 -0.49 -18.65
N GLY A 425 -10.43 -1.33 -17.93
CA GLY A 425 -10.98 -2.28 -16.99
C GLY A 425 -12.10 -3.17 -17.54
N VAL A 426 -12.83 -3.81 -16.63
CA VAL A 426 -14.04 -4.58 -16.92
C VAL A 426 -15.19 -3.96 -16.14
N PRO A 427 -16.40 -3.78 -16.73
CA PRO A 427 -17.56 -3.32 -15.97
C PRO A 427 -17.74 -4.15 -14.69
N GLU A 428 -18.03 -3.49 -13.58
CA GLU A 428 -18.32 -4.08 -12.26
C GLU A 428 -17.18 -4.86 -11.57
N MET A 429 -16.12 -5.25 -12.28
CA MET A 429 -14.99 -5.98 -11.71
C MET A 429 -13.67 -5.21 -11.89
N LYS A 430 -12.78 -5.31 -10.91
CA LYS A 430 -11.42 -4.76 -11.02
C LYS A 430 -10.49 -5.78 -11.62
N VAL A 431 -9.66 -5.37 -12.57
CA VAL A 431 -8.59 -6.20 -13.12
C VAL A 431 -7.37 -6.06 -12.22
N HIS A 432 -7.05 -7.12 -11.47
CA HIS A 432 -5.92 -7.11 -10.54
C HIS A 432 -4.84 -8.17 -10.86
N ALA A 433 -5.09 -9.05 -11.83
CA ALA A 433 -4.07 -9.94 -12.37
C ALA A 433 -3.01 -9.15 -13.16
N LYS A 434 -1.74 -9.59 -13.10
CA LYS A 434 -0.59 -8.92 -13.73
C LYS A 434 0.02 -9.86 -14.76
N PHE A 435 -0.22 -9.52 -16.02
CA PHE A 435 0.21 -10.31 -17.19
C PHE A 435 0.90 -9.46 -18.24
N CYS A 436 1.80 -10.09 -18.96
CA CYS A 436 2.24 -9.66 -20.29
C CYS A 436 2.18 -10.86 -21.24
N LEU A 437 1.65 -10.63 -22.42
CA LEU A 437 1.61 -11.58 -23.51
C LEU A 437 2.26 -10.98 -24.75
N ILE A 438 3.33 -11.58 -25.21
CA ILE A 438 4.03 -11.20 -26.42
C ILE A 438 3.80 -12.30 -27.45
N LYS A 439 3.34 -11.92 -28.65
CA LYS A 439 3.15 -12.83 -29.78
C LYS A 439 4.22 -12.57 -30.81
N LYS A 440 4.98 -13.64 -31.11
CA LYS A 440 6.03 -13.68 -32.12
C LYS A 440 5.66 -14.70 -33.20
N ILE A 441 6.01 -14.43 -34.45
CA ILE A 441 5.81 -15.35 -35.56
C ILE A 441 7.17 -15.64 -36.16
N VAL A 442 7.60 -16.90 -36.09
CA VAL A 442 8.86 -17.41 -36.67
C VAL A 442 8.53 -18.52 -37.65
N GLN A 443 8.91 -18.38 -38.89
CA GLN A 443 8.64 -19.40 -39.93
C GLN A 443 7.16 -19.87 -39.93
N ASN A 444 6.23 -18.95 -39.92
CA ASN A 444 4.77 -19.16 -39.83
C ASN A 444 4.27 -19.89 -38.58
N LYS A 445 5.13 -20.10 -37.55
CA LYS A 445 4.72 -20.63 -36.26
C LYS A 445 4.51 -19.52 -35.24
N ILE A 446 3.38 -19.58 -34.54
CA ILE A 446 3.06 -18.64 -33.46
C ILE A 446 3.76 -19.10 -32.19
N ILE A 447 4.56 -18.23 -31.62
CA ILE A 447 5.18 -18.38 -30.30
C ILE A 447 4.58 -17.33 -29.37
N LEU A 448 4.11 -17.78 -28.20
CA LEU A 448 3.57 -16.93 -27.14
C LEU A 448 4.50 -17.01 -25.94
N TYR A 449 4.92 -15.86 -25.44
CA TYR A 449 5.74 -15.75 -24.24
C TYR A 449 5.42 -14.46 -23.50
N GLY A 450 5.95 -14.29 -22.30
CA GLY A 450 5.73 -13.10 -21.50
C GLY A 450 5.92 -13.37 -20.01
N PHE A 451 5.05 -12.79 -19.18
CA PHE A 451 5.15 -13.00 -17.73
C PHE A 451 3.83 -13.03 -17.00
N VAL A 452 3.87 -13.64 -15.81
CA VAL A 452 2.84 -13.58 -14.78
C VAL A 452 3.48 -13.10 -13.48
N SER A 453 2.92 -12.06 -12.83
CA SER A 453 3.49 -11.48 -11.63
C SER A 453 2.51 -11.45 -10.46
N THR A 454 3.02 -11.60 -9.22
CA THR A 454 2.25 -11.41 -7.98
C THR A 454 1.99 -9.93 -7.69
N GLY A 455 2.91 -9.05 -8.09
CA GLY A 455 2.90 -7.61 -7.84
C GLY A 455 2.76 -6.76 -9.09
N ASN A 456 2.53 -5.48 -8.87
CA ASN A 456 2.36 -4.51 -9.96
C ASN A 456 3.65 -4.38 -10.80
N ILE A 457 3.46 -4.16 -12.08
CA ILE A 457 4.55 -3.87 -13.01
C ILE A 457 4.88 -2.38 -12.91
N ASN A 458 5.72 -2.07 -11.93
CA ASN A 458 6.07 -0.70 -11.58
C ASN A 458 7.50 -0.66 -11.02
N GLU A 459 8.39 0.00 -11.72
CA GLU A 459 9.82 0.06 -11.43
C GLU A 459 10.17 0.74 -10.09
N GLN A 460 9.29 1.57 -9.54
CA GLN A 460 9.51 2.21 -8.24
C GLN A 460 9.10 1.28 -7.10
N THR A 461 7.93 0.65 -7.22
CA THR A 461 7.46 -0.28 -6.18
C THR A 461 8.29 -1.57 -6.14
N ALA A 462 8.82 -2.03 -7.27
CA ALA A 462 9.70 -3.20 -7.34
C ALA A 462 11.00 -3.05 -6.51
N LYS A 463 11.40 -1.82 -6.16
CA LYS A 463 12.56 -1.55 -5.29
C LYS A 463 12.29 -1.80 -3.81
N ILE A 464 11.01 -1.92 -3.41
CA ILE A 464 10.59 -1.97 -2.01
C ILE A 464 9.55 -3.05 -1.70
N TYR A 465 8.92 -3.64 -2.72
CA TYR A 465 7.93 -4.71 -2.56
C TYR A 465 8.56 -6.07 -2.86
N GLY A 466 8.36 -7.01 -1.94
CA GLY A 466 8.71 -8.40 -2.12
C GLY A 466 7.67 -9.10 -2.98
N ASP A 467 7.96 -9.27 -4.28
CA ASP A 467 7.07 -9.90 -5.25
C ASP A 467 7.83 -10.87 -6.16
N HIS A 468 7.10 -11.77 -6.79
CA HIS A 468 7.62 -12.72 -7.77
C HIS A 468 7.07 -12.43 -9.15
N CYS A 469 7.92 -12.55 -10.18
CA CYS A 469 7.54 -12.42 -11.57
C CYS A 469 8.09 -13.62 -12.37
N LEU A 470 7.21 -14.47 -12.85
CA LEU A 470 7.55 -15.65 -13.67
C LEU A 470 7.56 -15.24 -15.14
N LEU A 471 8.75 -15.21 -15.76
CA LEU A 471 8.94 -15.06 -17.18
C LEU A 471 8.84 -16.46 -17.81
N THR A 472 7.97 -16.68 -18.80
CA THR A 472 7.68 -18.01 -19.32
C THR A 472 7.24 -17.98 -20.78
N ALA A 473 7.55 -19.06 -21.50
CA ALA A 473 6.98 -19.40 -22.79
C ALA A 473 6.16 -20.69 -22.71
N ASN A 474 5.78 -21.14 -21.53
CA ASN A 474 4.98 -22.35 -21.36
C ASN A 474 3.65 -22.22 -22.09
N LYS A 475 3.43 -23.12 -23.06
CA LYS A 475 2.27 -23.09 -23.98
C LYS A 475 0.93 -23.07 -23.25
N ASN A 476 0.80 -23.83 -22.15
CA ASN A 476 -0.45 -23.95 -21.40
C ASN A 476 -0.74 -22.69 -20.61
N ILE A 477 0.29 -22.09 -19.96
CA ILE A 477 0.17 -20.82 -19.23
C ILE A 477 -0.18 -19.71 -20.22
N MET A 478 0.59 -19.56 -21.30
CA MET A 478 0.39 -18.47 -22.26
C MET A 478 -0.92 -18.60 -23.05
N ALA A 479 -1.43 -19.82 -23.28
CA ALA A 479 -2.76 -20.03 -23.86
C ALA A 479 -3.86 -19.50 -22.92
N ASP A 480 -3.75 -19.72 -21.59
CA ASP A 480 -4.71 -19.18 -20.63
C ASP A 480 -4.58 -17.66 -20.50
N VAL A 481 -3.35 -17.11 -20.48
CA VAL A 481 -3.13 -15.65 -20.53
C VAL A 481 -3.78 -15.05 -21.78
N SER A 482 -3.65 -15.70 -22.95
CA SER A 482 -4.32 -15.28 -24.18
C SER A 482 -5.85 -15.29 -24.05
N ARG A 483 -6.45 -16.32 -23.43
CA ARG A 483 -7.90 -16.40 -23.16
C ARG A 483 -8.34 -15.27 -22.25
N ILE A 484 -7.57 -14.97 -21.22
CA ILE A 484 -7.88 -13.88 -20.30
C ILE A 484 -7.86 -12.53 -21.04
N PHE A 485 -6.87 -12.27 -21.90
CA PHE A 485 -6.86 -11.03 -22.70
C PHE A 485 -8.04 -10.97 -23.69
N HIS A 486 -8.44 -12.08 -24.32
CA HIS A 486 -9.64 -12.12 -25.16
C HIS A 486 -10.92 -11.79 -24.37
N TYR A 487 -11.00 -12.23 -23.11
CA TYR A 487 -12.08 -11.83 -22.21
C TYR A 487 -12.01 -10.33 -21.89
N LEU A 488 -10.83 -9.80 -21.52
CA LEU A 488 -10.67 -8.40 -21.15
C LEU A 488 -10.99 -7.42 -22.28
N GLU A 489 -10.80 -7.85 -23.54
CA GLU A 489 -11.13 -7.07 -24.73
C GLU A 489 -12.65 -6.93 -24.93
N LEU A 490 -13.43 -7.99 -24.65
CA LEU A 490 -14.88 -8.04 -24.89
C LEU A 490 -15.60 -8.82 -23.78
N PRO A 491 -15.63 -8.33 -22.54
CA PRO A 491 -16.07 -9.13 -21.39
C PRO A 491 -17.56 -9.53 -21.44
N LYS A 492 -18.43 -8.67 -21.95
CA LYS A 492 -19.88 -8.98 -22.09
C LYS A 492 -20.16 -10.06 -23.14
N MET A 493 -19.36 -10.08 -24.20
CA MET A 493 -19.56 -11.03 -25.33
C MET A 493 -18.84 -12.35 -25.13
N ARG A 494 -17.82 -12.42 -24.27
CA ARG A 494 -16.89 -13.55 -24.17
C ARG A 494 -16.65 -14.08 -22.75
N PRO A 495 -17.67 -14.21 -21.89
CA PRO A 495 -17.48 -14.67 -20.51
C PRO A 495 -16.96 -16.12 -20.43
N HIS A 496 -17.17 -16.94 -21.48
CA HIS A 496 -16.72 -18.32 -21.55
C HIS A 496 -15.20 -18.47 -21.58
N PHE A 497 -14.44 -17.44 -22.00
CA PHE A 497 -12.97 -17.51 -22.03
C PHE A 497 -12.35 -17.67 -20.64
N LEU A 498 -12.89 -17.01 -19.61
CA LEU A 498 -12.38 -17.20 -18.24
C LEU A 498 -12.65 -18.62 -17.73
N LYS A 499 -13.83 -19.20 -18.06
CA LYS A 499 -14.19 -20.57 -17.67
C LYS A 499 -13.37 -21.60 -18.45
N ALA A 500 -12.85 -21.27 -19.63
CA ALA A 500 -12.03 -22.13 -20.47
C ALA A 500 -10.57 -22.23 -20.03
N CYS A 501 -10.13 -21.42 -19.05
CA CYS A 501 -8.79 -21.53 -18.47
C CYS A 501 -8.65 -22.85 -17.69
N LYS A 502 -7.63 -23.64 -18.03
CA LYS A 502 -7.40 -24.98 -17.45
C LYS A 502 -6.16 -25.04 -16.57
N THR A 503 -5.19 -24.19 -16.84
CA THR A 503 -3.87 -24.17 -16.19
C THR A 503 -3.82 -23.12 -15.08
N ILE A 504 -4.22 -21.89 -15.38
CA ILE A 504 -4.27 -20.78 -14.42
C ILE A 504 -5.60 -20.83 -13.68
N MET A 505 -5.58 -20.79 -12.34
CA MET A 505 -6.78 -20.58 -11.54
C MET A 505 -7.19 -19.12 -11.65
N VAL A 506 -8.35 -18.84 -12.23
CA VAL A 506 -8.82 -17.48 -12.48
C VAL A 506 -10.04 -17.17 -11.62
N SER A 507 -10.00 -16.02 -10.97
CA SER A 507 -11.14 -15.43 -10.25
C SER A 507 -11.92 -14.48 -11.21
N PRO A 508 -13.28 -14.43 -11.07
CA PRO A 508 -14.15 -15.19 -10.17
C PRO A 508 -14.54 -16.57 -10.73
N ALA A 509 -14.06 -16.97 -11.89
CA ALA A 509 -14.62 -18.11 -12.65
C ALA A 509 -14.43 -19.47 -11.96
N ALA A 510 -13.24 -19.76 -11.40
CA ALA A 510 -12.92 -21.09 -10.88
C ALA A 510 -12.05 -21.12 -9.62
N MET A 511 -11.42 -20.00 -9.23
CA MET A 511 -10.40 -19.98 -8.17
C MET A 511 -10.90 -20.54 -6.84
N ARG A 512 -12.04 -20.09 -6.33
CA ARG A 512 -12.62 -20.59 -5.08
C ARG A 512 -12.80 -22.11 -5.10
N LYS A 513 -13.46 -22.61 -6.14
CA LYS A 513 -13.72 -24.07 -6.29
C LYS A 513 -12.42 -24.86 -6.31
N GLN A 514 -11.43 -24.41 -7.05
CA GLN A 514 -10.14 -25.11 -7.19
C GLN A 514 -9.33 -25.08 -5.89
N LEU A 515 -9.31 -23.95 -5.16
CA LEU A 515 -8.67 -23.87 -3.84
C LEU A 515 -9.33 -24.81 -2.84
N MET A 516 -10.68 -24.84 -2.75
CA MET A 516 -11.40 -25.76 -1.91
C MET A 516 -11.09 -27.22 -2.24
N GLN A 517 -10.97 -27.56 -3.52
CA GLN A 517 -10.59 -28.91 -3.96
C GLN A 517 -9.14 -29.29 -3.59
N LEU A 518 -8.20 -28.35 -3.69
CA LEU A 518 -6.82 -28.59 -3.26
C LEU A 518 -6.73 -28.86 -1.76
N ILE A 519 -7.39 -28.03 -0.93
CA ILE A 519 -7.45 -28.24 0.52
C ILE A 519 -8.14 -29.57 0.84
N GLN A 520 -9.24 -29.90 0.14
CA GLN A 520 -9.95 -31.17 0.35
C GLN A 520 -9.09 -32.40 0.07
N LYS A 521 -8.18 -32.34 -0.92
CA LYS A 521 -7.23 -33.42 -1.19
C LYS A 521 -6.27 -33.63 -0.03
N GLU A 522 -5.76 -32.55 0.56
CA GLU A 522 -4.90 -32.65 1.74
C GLU A 522 -5.67 -33.23 2.95
N ILE A 523 -6.94 -32.82 3.15
CA ILE A 523 -7.82 -33.39 4.19
C ILE A 523 -7.98 -34.91 3.99
N THR A 524 -8.22 -35.33 2.74
CA THR A 524 -8.40 -36.75 2.42
C THR A 524 -7.12 -37.55 2.68
N ALA A 525 -5.95 -36.98 2.31
CA ALA A 525 -4.65 -37.59 2.56
C ALA A 525 -4.38 -37.72 4.07
N ALA A 526 -4.60 -36.66 4.86
CA ALA A 526 -4.42 -36.67 6.30
C ALA A 526 -5.32 -37.70 7.00
N LYS A 527 -6.61 -37.76 6.64
CA LYS A 527 -7.54 -38.78 7.15
C LYS A 527 -7.09 -40.20 6.82
N ALA A 528 -6.41 -40.39 5.70
CA ALA A 528 -5.80 -41.66 5.31
C ALA A 528 -4.42 -41.89 5.97
N LYS A 529 -4.03 -41.08 6.96
CA LYS A 529 -2.73 -41.09 7.66
C LYS A 529 -1.51 -40.96 6.70
N LYS A 530 -1.70 -40.27 5.57
CA LYS A 530 -0.63 -39.92 4.63
C LYS A 530 -0.13 -38.50 4.93
N THR A 531 1.11 -38.22 4.55
CA THR A 531 1.66 -36.87 4.66
C THR A 531 0.78 -35.87 3.92
N ALA A 532 0.39 -34.82 4.61
CA ALA A 532 -0.44 -33.73 4.07
C ALA A 532 0.00 -32.39 4.64
N SER A 533 0.26 -31.43 3.78
CA SER A 533 0.67 -30.10 4.21
C SER A 533 0.24 -29.00 3.26
N ILE A 534 0.03 -27.81 3.82
CA ILE A 534 -0.31 -26.58 3.10
C ILE A 534 0.64 -25.50 3.59
N THR A 535 1.35 -24.83 2.68
CA THR A 535 2.14 -23.63 3.01
C THR A 535 1.59 -22.46 2.23
N LEU A 536 1.22 -21.40 2.96
CA LEU A 536 0.62 -20.19 2.39
C LEU A 536 1.46 -18.96 2.73
N LYS A 537 1.85 -18.21 1.72
CA LYS A 537 2.29 -16.83 1.89
C LYS A 537 1.22 -15.94 1.28
N LEU A 538 0.66 -15.05 2.09
CA LEU A 538 -0.43 -14.13 1.70
C LEU A 538 -0.16 -12.74 2.23
N ASN A 539 -0.75 -11.76 1.58
CA ASN A 539 -0.78 -10.42 2.13
C ASN A 539 -1.97 -10.26 3.12
N SER A 540 -3.09 -10.95 2.86
CA SER A 540 -4.25 -10.95 3.75
C SER A 540 -5.04 -12.27 3.67
N LEU A 541 -5.57 -12.70 4.84
CA LEU A 541 -6.46 -13.86 4.99
C LEU A 541 -7.71 -13.43 5.77
N SER A 542 -8.85 -13.29 5.09
CA SER A 542 -10.14 -12.90 5.71
C SER A 542 -11.37 -13.47 4.99
N ASP A 543 -11.19 -14.47 4.15
CA ASP A 543 -12.28 -15.19 3.49
C ASP A 543 -12.80 -16.28 4.42
N GLU A 544 -14.02 -16.13 4.92
CA GLU A 544 -14.60 -17.03 5.94
C GLU A 544 -14.66 -18.48 5.46
N LEU A 545 -15.10 -18.70 4.21
CA LEU A 545 -15.23 -20.07 3.67
C LEU A 545 -13.87 -20.76 3.55
N LEU A 546 -12.85 -20.05 3.13
CA LEU A 546 -11.49 -20.60 3.05
C LEU A 546 -10.90 -20.81 4.44
N ILE A 547 -11.16 -19.92 5.41
CA ILE A 547 -10.75 -20.09 6.81
C ILE A 547 -11.44 -21.31 7.42
N GLU A 548 -12.75 -21.47 7.24
CA GLU A 548 -13.49 -22.66 7.71
C GLU A 548 -12.91 -23.95 7.10
N LYS A 549 -12.53 -23.90 5.81
CA LYS A 549 -11.90 -25.05 5.15
C LYS A 549 -10.50 -25.35 5.69
N LEU A 550 -9.73 -24.34 6.07
CA LEU A 550 -8.44 -24.54 6.77
C LEU A 550 -8.66 -25.11 8.18
N TYR A 551 -9.71 -24.73 8.89
CA TYR A 551 -10.07 -25.37 10.16
C TYR A 551 -10.38 -26.87 10.00
N GLU A 552 -11.13 -27.26 8.95
CA GLU A 552 -11.36 -28.66 8.64
C GLU A 552 -10.05 -29.42 8.35
N ALA A 553 -9.12 -28.77 7.61
CA ALA A 553 -7.82 -29.34 7.29
C ALA A 553 -6.96 -29.55 8.54
N ALA A 554 -6.87 -28.53 9.42
CA ALA A 554 -6.15 -28.63 10.67
C ALA A 554 -6.73 -29.74 11.58
N LYS A 555 -8.07 -29.83 11.69
CA LYS A 555 -8.77 -30.90 12.43
C LYS A 555 -8.48 -32.29 11.88
N ALA A 556 -8.23 -32.41 10.58
CA ALA A 556 -7.87 -33.68 9.96
C ALA A 556 -6.40 -34.05 10.13
N GLY A 557 -5.55 -33.15 10.69
CA GLY A 557 -4.10 -33.38 10.89
C GLY A 557 -3.24 -32.89 9.72
N VAL A 558 -3.74 -31.98 8.90
CA VAL A 558 -2.93 -31.32 7.84
C VAL A 558 -2.01 -30.29 8.49
N VAL A 559 -0.72 -30.35 8.23
CA VAL A 559 0.27 -29.36 8.68
C VAL A 559 0.08 -28.07 7.87
N ILE A 560 -0.20 -26.95 8.53
CA ILE A 560 -0.47 -25.66 7.89
C ILE A 560 0.54 -24.62 8.35
N ASN A 561 1.38 -24.14 7.44
CA ASN A 561 2.33 -23.07 7.66
C ASN A 561 1.87 -21.80 6.93
N MET A 562 1.82 -20.68 7.63
CA MET A 562 1.32 -19.42 7.06
C MET A 562 2.26 -18.25 7.33
N ILE A 563 2.51 -17.46 6.31
CA ILE A 563 3.19 -16.16 6.39
C ILE A 563 2.19 -15.11 5.91
N VAL A 564 1.57 -14.36 6.82
CA VAL A 564 0.54 -13.37 6.47
C VAL A 564 0.94 -12.01 6.99
N ARG A 565 1.30 -11.11 6.09
CA ARG A 565 1.82 -9.78 6.44
C ARG A 565 0.78 -8.89 7.13
N GLY A 566 -0.41 -8.80 6.58
CA GLY A 566 -1.44 -7.83 6.95
C GLY A 566 -2.57 -8.43 7.76
N ILE A 567 -3.78 -8.38 7.20
CA ILE A 567 -5.00 -8.88 7.84
C ILE A 567 -4.94 -10.41 7.99
N PHE A 568 -5.18 -10.87 9.20
CA PHE A 568 -5.26 -12.29 9.53
C PHE A 568 -6.47 -12.52 10.44
N CYS A 569 -7.50 -13.18 9.92
CA CYS A 569 -8.77 -13.37 10.63
C CYS A 569 -8.96 -14.78 11.19
N MET A 570 -8.02 -15.70 10.98
CA MET A 570 -8.08 -17.06 11.51
C MET A 570 -7.73 -17.10 13.00
N LEU A 571 -8.51 -17.83 13.79
CA LEU A 571 -8.21 -18.12 15.20
C LEU A 571 -7.31 -19.36 15.26
N THR A 572 -6.10 -19.22 15.78
CA THR A 572 -5.09 -20.31 15.78
C THR A 572 -5.12 -21.17 17.03
N GLU A 573 -5.50 -20.63 18.19
CA GLU A 573 -5.43 -21.30 19.51
C GLU A 573 -6.68 -22.08 19.90
N ASN A 574 -7.87 -21.72 19.32
CA ASN A 574 -9.09 -22.50 19.52
C ASN A 574 -9.04 -23.89 18.90
N LEU A 575 -8.05 -24.11 18.09
CA LEU A 575 -7.65 -25.40 17.59
C LEU A 575 -6.58 -25.87 18.58
N LYS A 576 -6.87 -26.86 19.40
CA LYS A 576 -5.87 -27.62 20.19
C LYS A 576 -4.84 -28.31 19.28
N PHE A 577 -4.52 -27.67 18.13
CA PHE A 577 -3.76 -28.26 17.04
C PHE A 577 -2.34 -27.70 17.02
N LYS A 578 -1.38 -28.55 17.26
CA LYS A 578 0.05 -28.27 17.07
C LYS A 578 0.43 -28.08 15.59
N GLU A 579 -0.52 -28.29 14.69
CA GLU A 579 -0.30 -28.38 13.24
C GLU A 579 -0.42 -27.04 12.51
N VAL A 580 -0.85 -25.96 13.18
CA VAL A 580 -0.98 -24.64 12.57
C VAL A 580 0.09 -23.70 13.09
N TYR A 581 0.96 -23.24 12.21
CA TYR A 581 1.97 -22.21 12.49
C TYR A 581 1.74 -20.99 11.61
N ALA A 582 1.54 -19.83 12.21
CA ALA A 582 1.25 -18.59 11.49
C ALA A 582 2.10 -17.44 12.01
N ILE A 583 2.77 -16.75 11.09
CA ILE A 583 3.62 -15.60 11.39
C ILE A 583 3.36 -14.43 10.45
N SER A 584 3.78 -13.25 10.90
CA SER A 584 3.81 -12.03 10.09
C SER A 584 5.21 -11.45 10.08
N ILE A 585 5.69 -11.04 8.91
CA ILE A 585 6.97 -10.36 8.75
C ILE A 585 6.70 -8.92 8.30
N VAL A 586 7.19 -7.96 9.10
CA VAL A 586 7.28 -6.55 8.74
C VAL A 586 8.73 -6.13 8.92
N ASP A 587 9.37 -5.70 7.85
CA ASP A 587 10.79 -5.37 7.82
C ASP A 587 11.06 -4.31 6.73
N GLU A 588 12.29 -4.17 6.28
CA GLU A 588 12.78 -3.17 5.31
C GLU A 588 11.99 -3.15 4.00
N TYR A 589 11.61 -4.34 3.51
CA TYR A 589 10.80 -4.51 2.32
C TYR A 589 9.37 -4.95 2.68
N LEU A 590 8.42 -4.56 1.86
CA LEU A 590 7.03 -4.93 2.04
C LEU A 590 6.78 -6.34 1.49
N GLU A 591 6.51 -7.31 2.37
CA GLU A 591 6.15 -8.68 2.00
C GLU A 591 4.79 -8.69 1.29
N HIS A 592 4.81 -8.79 -0.03
CA HIS A 592 3.61 -8.63 -0.86
C HIS A 592 3.26 -9.85 -1.70
N ALA A 593 4.22 -10.70 -2.01
CA ALA A 593 4.00 -11.90 -2.81
C ALA A 593 2.96 -12.85 -2.19
N ARG A 594 2.20 -13.54 -3.04
CA ARG A 594 1.33 -14.63 -2.65
C ARG A 594 1.84 -15.91 -3.30
N VAL A 595 2.13 -16.89 -2.45
CA VAL A 595 2.61 -18.22 -2.84
C VAL A 595 1.79 -19.28 -2.11
N MET A 596 1.38 -20.32 -2.81
CA MET A 596 0.63 -21.42 -2.24
C MET A 596 1.29 -22.73 -2.63
N ILE A 597 1.53 -23.60 -1.64
CA ILE A 597 2.12 -24.93 -1.84
C ILE A 597 1.22 -25.95 -1.16
N PHE A 598 0.81 -26.97 -1.94
CA PHE A 598 0.05 -28.12 -1.48
C PHE A 598 0.88 -29.38 -1.71
N HIS A 599 0.97 -30.24 -0.70
CA HIS A 599 1.76 -31.50 -0.77
C HIS A 599 1.28 -32.45 -1.84
N ASN A 600 -0.05 -32.58 -2.03
CA ASN A 600 -0.71 -33.31 -3.10
C ASN A 600 -0.12 -34.73 -3.32
N GLY A 601 0.06 -35.48 -2.21
CA GLY A 601 0.56 -36.85 -2.25
C GLY A 601 2.01 -36.98 -2.76
N GLY A 602 2.88 -36.00 -2.44
CA GLY A 602 4.28 -35.96 -2.87
C GLY A 602 4.51 -35.35 -4.26
N LYS A 603 3.43 -35.09 -5.02
CA LYS A 603 3.49 -34.36 -6.32
C LYS A 603 3.07 -32.90 -6.08
N GLU A 604 3.91 -32.18 -5.35
CA GLU A 604 3.62 -30.83 -4.89
C GLU A 604 3.06 -29.91 -5.99
N LYS A 605 2.06 -29.12 -5.63
CA LYS A 605 1.50 -28.07 -6.45
C LYS A 605 1.88 -26.73 -5.90
N VAL A 606 2.68 -25.99 -6.64
CA VAL A 606 3.20 -24.67 -6.29
C VAL A 606 2.56 -23.62 -7.20
N PHE A 607 2.05 -22.56 -6.61
CA PHE A 607 1.42 -21.45 -7.33
C PHE A 607 1.96 -20.10 -6.84
N ILE A 608 2.17 -19.18 -7.77
CA ILE A 608 2.29 -17.74 -7.48
C ILE A 608 0.96 -17.07 -7.81
N SER A 609 0.52 -16.09 -7.01
CA SER A 609 -0.83 -15.52 -7.17
C SER A 609 -0.84 -14.00 -7.03
N SER A 610 -1.77 -13.36 -7.73
CA SER A 610 -2.14 -11.96 -7.50
C SER A 610 -3.21 -11.80 -6.41
N ALA A 611 -3.92 -12.88 -6.08
CA ALA A 611 -5.04 -12.89 -5.16
C ALA A 611 -4.61 -13.10 -3.70
N ASP A 612 -5.12 -12.26 -2.80
CA ASP A 612 -5.24 -12.58 -1.38
C ASP A 612 -6.47 -13.47 -1.13
N TRP A 613 -6.49 -14.16 -0.02
CA TRP A 613 -7.65 -14.95 0.40
C TRP A 613 -8.67 -14.06 1.12
N MET A 614 -9.33 -13.24 0.32
CA MET A 614 -10.39 -12.31 0.71
C MET A 614 -11.55 -12.42 -0.28
N VAL A 615 -12.80 -12.33 0.19
CA VAL A 615 -14.00 -12.40 -0.66
C VAL A 615 -13.88 -11.52 -1.90
N ARG A 616 -13.46 -10.26 -1.74
CA ARG A 616 -13.31 -9.32 -2.86
C ARG A 616 -12.32 -9.77 -3.94
N ASN A 617 -11.26 -10.52 -3.56
CA ASN A 617 -10.26 -11.02 -4.50
C ASN A 617 -10.76 -12.28 -5.20
N ILE A 618 -11.40 -13.17 -4.43
CA ILE A 618 -11.82 -14.48 -4.90
C ILE A 618 -13.11 -14.41 -5.75
N ASP A 619 -14.02 -13.46 -5.44
CA ASP A 619 -15.35 -13.43 -6.07
C ASP A 619 -15.66 -12.18 -6.89
N HIS A 620 -14.91 -11.04 -6.67
CA HIS A 620 -15.29 -9.73 -7.26
C HIS A 620 -14.16 -9.04 -8.03
N ARG A 621 -13.08 -9.77 -8.33
CA ARG A 621 -11.96 -9.25 -9.12
C ARG A 621 -11.49 -10.27 -10.13
N ILE A 622 -10.81 -9.80 -11.16
CA ILE A 622 -10.04 -10.68 -12.05
C ILE A 622 -8.66 -10.83 -11.45
N GLU A 623 -8.43 -12.00 -10.87
CA GLU A 623 -7.19 -12.42 -10.24
C GLU A 623 -6.70 -13.72 -10.87
N ALA A 624 -5.44 -14.06 -10.68
CA ALA A 624 -4.84 -15.27 -11.19
C ALA A 624 -3.93 -15.93 -10.17
N ALA A 625 -3.96 -17.26 -10.14
CA ALA A 625 -2.94 -18.08 -9.52
C ALA A 625 -2.33 -18.99 -10.57
N CYS A 626 -1.06 -18.73 -10.89
CA CYS A 626 -0.30 -19.41 -11.92
C CYS A 626 0.51 -20.56 -11.32
N PRO A 627 0.39 -21.80 -11.84
CA PRO A 627 1.21 -22.89 -11.39
C PRO A 627 2.66 -22.70 -11.86
N VAL A 628 3.60 -23.13 -11.04
CA VAL A 628 5.02 -23.19 -11.35
C VAL A 628 5.37 -24.65 -11.69
N PHE A 629 5.83 -24.91 -12.89
CA PHE A 629 6.11 -26.27 -13.34
C PHE A 629 7.58 -26.68 -13.19
N GLU A 630 8.51 -25.74 -13.37
CA GLU A 630 9.94 -25.97 -13.26
C GLU A 630 10.34 -26.36 -11.82
N LYS A 631 10.93 -27.54 -11.64
CA LYS A 631 11.27 -28.09 -10.32
C LYS A 631 12.29 -27.26 -9.56
N ASN A 632 13.27 -26.68 -10.25
CA ASN A 632 14.26 -25.78 -9.67
C ASN A 632 13.60 -24.49 -9.14
N ILE A 633 12.62 -23.93 -9.84
CA ILE A 633 11.85 -22.76 -9.40
C ILE A 633 10.93 -23.13 -8.23
N GLN A 634 10.27 -24.30 -8.27
CA GLN A 634 9.50 -24.80 -7.13
C GLN A 634 10.39 -24.90 -5.88
N GLN A 635 11.59 -25.44 -6.01
CA GLN A 635 12.53 -25.57 -4.89
C GLN A 635 12.99 -24.19 -4.39
N GLU A 636 13.29 -23.26 -5.30
CA GLU A 636 13.67 -21.89 -4.92
C GLU A 636 12.59 -21.20 -4.10
N LEU A 637 11.32 -21.31 -4.52
CA LEU A 637 10.18 -20.76 -3.76
C LEU A 637 10.04 -21.41 -2.38
N LYS A 638 10.23 -22.73 -2.29
CA LYS A 638 10.21 -23.46 -1.01
C LYS A 638 11.32 -23.00 -0.08
N ASP A 639 12.53 -22.86 -0.59
CA ASP A 639 13.70 -22.41 0.18
C ASP A 639 13.46 -20.99 0.71
N ILE A 640 12.94 -20.06 -0.10
CA ILE A 640 12.59 -18.70 0.31
C ILE A 640 11.53 -18.72 1.40
N LEU A 641 10.46 -19.50 1.24
CA LEU A 641 9.42 -19.61 2.27
C LEU A 641 9.95 -20.24 3.55
N GLN A 642 10.84 -21.24 3.46
CA GLN A 642 11.45 -21.84 4.63
C GLN A 642 12.37 -20.86 5.39
N ILE A 643 13.14 -20.03 4.65
CA ILE A 643 13.92 -18.92 5.25
C ILE A 643 12.99 -17.97 6.00
N GLN A 644 11.84 -17.63 5.41
CA GLN A 644 10.86 -16.74 6.04
C GLN A 644 10.17 -17.37 7.25
N LEU A 645 9.81 -18.65 7.21
CA LEU A 645 9.21 -19.37 8.34
C LEU A 645 10.20 -19.52 9.51
N ASN A 646 11.49 -19.49 9.23
CA ASN A 646 12.56 -19.56 10.23
C ASN A 646 13.00 -18.17 10.74
N ASP A 647 12.37 -17.08 10.28
CA ASP A 647 12.70 -15.73 10.75
C ASP A 647 12.40 -15.63 12.26
N ASN A 648 13.44 -15.28 13.04
CA ASN A 648 13.34 -15.10 14.48
C ASN A 648 13.83 -13.72 14.94
N ILE A 649 13.96 -12.77 14.00
CA ILE A 649 14.36 -11.38 14.26
C ILE A 649 13.20 -10.42 13.98
N LYS A 650 12.49 -10.63 12.86
CA LYS A 650 11.43 -9.73 12.38
C LYS A 650 10.05 -10.40 12.28
N ALA A 651 9.97 -11.70 12.49
CA ALA A 651 8.70 -12.39 12.51
C ALA A 651 7.94 -12.19 13.83
N ARG A 652 6.63 -12.02 13.75
CA ARG A 652 5.69 -11.98 14.88
C ARG A 652 4.71 -13.13 14.77
N ILE A 653 4.37 -13.72 15.90
CA ILE A 653 3.37 -14.76 16.01
C ILE A 653 2.00 -14.14 15.73
N LEU A 654 1.18 -14.82 14.92
CA LEU A 654 -0.22 -14.48 14.70
C LEU A 654 -1.08 -15.35 15.60
N ASP A 655 -1.44 -14.81 16.76
CA ASP A 655 -2.26 -15.43 17.81
C ASP A 655 -3.67 -14.86 17.86
N ASN A 656 -4.51 -15.40 18.73
CA ASN A 656 -5.89 -14.96 18.91
C ASN A 656 -6.02 -13.60 19.57
N GLU A 657 -5.08 -13.26 20.47
CA GLU A 657 -5.03 -11.99 21.19
C GLU A 657 -4.47 -10.86 20.35
N LEU A 658 -3.94 -11.15 19.15
CA LEU A 658 -3.25 -10.19 18.30
C LEU A 658 -2.06 -9.51 19.04
N SER A 659 -1.34 -10.29 19.85
CA SER A 659 -0.28 -9.80 20.75
C SER A 659 0.93 -9.21 20.00
N ASN A 660 1.14 -9.61 18.75
CA ASN A 660 2.29 -9.22 17.93
C ASN A 660 3.65 -9.53 18.60
N GLN A 661 3.73 -10.61 19.40
CA GLN A 661 4.97 -11.04 20.02
C GLN A 661 5.96 -11.51 18.95
N TYR A 662 7.22 -11.12 19.10
CA TYR A 662 8.28 -11.63 18.24
C TYR A 662 8.48 -13.12 18.44
N VAL A 663 8.82 -13.83 17.37
CA VAL A 663 9.23 -15.23 17.45
C VAL A 663 10.55 -15.30 18.22
N ASN A 664 10.53 -15.95 19.39
CA ASN A 664 11.72 -16.07 20.23
C ASN A 664 12.75 -17.02 19.60
N PRO A 665 14.01 -16.60 19.46
CA PRO A 665 15.08 -17.49 19.03
C PRO A 665 15.42 -18.45 20.17
N ARG A 666 14.82 -19.66 20.17
CA ARG A 666 15.22 -20.73 21.10
C ARG A 666 16.65 -21.17 20.81
N ASN A 667 17.65 -20.55 21.43
CA ASN A 667 19.10 -20.91 21.35
C ASN A 667 19.63 -21.20 19.93
N THR A 668 19.04 -20.57 18.89
CA THR A 668 19.32 -20.87 17.49
C THR A 668 19.98 -19.67 16.81
N LYS A 669 20.57 -19.91 15.66
CA LYS A 669 21.11 -18.88 14.78
C LYS A 669 20.07 -17.78 14.53
N LYS A 670 20.47 -16.51 14.67
CA LYS A 670 19.64 -15.36 14.33
C LYS A 670 19.39 -15.31 12.82
N ILE A 671 18.14 -15.36 12.41
CA ILE A 671 17.71 -15.33 11.01
C ILE A 671 16.79 -14.12 10.79
N ARG A 672 17.29 -13.15 10.01
CA ARG A 672 16.48 -12.06 9.43
C ARG A 672 16.18 -12.42 7.98
N SER A 673 14.97 -12.85 7.72
CA SER A 673 14.62 -13.52 6.46
C SER A 673 14.91 -12.70 5.20
N GLN A 674 14.68 -11.39 5.20
CA GLN A 674 14.96 -10.55 4.04
C GLN A 674 16.45 -10.49 3.69
N LEU A 675 17.33 -10.46 4.71
CA LEU A 675 18.76 -10.51 4.51
C LEU A 675 19.22 -11.90 4.03
N GLU A 676 18.70 -12.96 4.66
CA GLU A 676 19.05 -14.33 4.28
C GLU A 676 18.52 -14.70 2.89
N THR A 677 17.35 -14.20 2.49
CA THR A 677 16.85 -14.36 1.12
C THR A 677 17.75 -13.67 0.10
N TYR A 678 18.22 -12.44 0.40
CA TYR A 678 19.20 -11.76 -0.45
C TYR A 678 20.48 -12.62 -0.59
N ASN A 679 21.03 -13.10 0.52
CA ASN A 679 22.26 -13.89 0.54
C ASN A 679 22.08 -15.21 -0.24
N TYR A 680 20.94 -15.90 -0.07
CA TYR A 680 20.60 -17.12 -0.78
C TYR A 680 20.56 -16.93 -2.29
N LEU A 681 19.84 -15.89 -2.76
CA LEU A 681 19.73 -15.60 -4.19
C LEU A 681 21.04 -15.07 -4.78
N HIS A 682 21.76 -14.23 -4.02
CA HIS A 682 23.06 -13.70 -4.46
C HIS A 682 24.13 -14.80 -4.59
N LYS A 683 24.16 -15.75 -3.66
CA LYS A 683 25.08 -16.91 -3.73
C LYS A 683 24.86 -17.74 -5.02
N LYS A 684 23.62 -17.85 -5.48
CA LYS A 684 23.31 -18.51 -6.78
C LYS A 684 23.77 -17.67 -7.98
N SER A 685 24.05 -16.39 -7.78
CA SER A 685 24.46 -15.48 -8.85
C SER A 685 25.97 -15.32 -8.99
N ILE A 686 26.73 -15.86 -8.07
CA ILE A 686 28.20 -15.94 -8.11
C ILE A 686 28.60 -17.24 -8.83
#